data_dcb93dc349d04b8ebb0a98d8f069e0d5
#
_entry.id   dcb93dc349d04b8ebb0a98d8f069e0d5
#
_cell.length_a   1.000
_cell.length_b   1.000
_cell.length_c   1.000
_cell.angle_alpha   90.00
_cell.angle_beta   90.00
_cell.angle_gamma   90.00
#
_symmetry.space_group_name_H-M   'P 1'
#
loop_
_entity.id
_entity.type
_entity.pdbx_description
1 polymer ?
#
loop_
_entity_poly.entity_id
_entity_poly.type
_entity_poly.pdbx_seq_one_letter_code
_entity_poly.pdbx_strand_id
1 'polypeptide(L)'
;MADKPKYYITTAIAYTSGKPHIGNTYEIVLADAIARYKRSQGYDVFFQTGTDEHGQKIELKAEEAGITPKEYVDNVAGEIKRIWDLMNTSYDKFIRTTDDYHEKEVQKIFKKLYDQGDIYKGYYEGMYCTPCESFFTESQLVDGKCPDCGRPVQPAKEEAYFFKMSKYADRLIDYINTHPEFIQPVSRKNEMMNNFLLPGLQDLCVSRTSFKWGIPVDFDPKHVTYVWLDALTNYITGIGYHCDGESEELFNKNWPADLHLIGKDIIRFHTIYRPIFLMALGLPLPKQVFGHPWLLQGDGKMSKSKGNVLYADELVDFFGVDAVRYFVLHEMPFENDGVISWELMVERLNSDLANTLGNLVNRTVSMTNKYFGGTVTNKGVTEEVDADLKAVTENTPVLVEKKMDELRVADAMTEIFNLFKRCNKYIDETMPWALAKDEAKKDRLETVLWNLIQSISAGARLLESFMPETSEKILAQLGDGHVVEKPEILFQRLDINEVLAKVEELHPPVEEEKEEDENVIDIEAKPEITFEDFGKMQFQVGEIIACEEVKKSKKLLCSQVKIGSQVKQIVSGIKAHYTAEEMVGKKVMVLVNLKPAKLAGVLSEGMLLCAEDADGNLALMTPEKPMPAGAEIC
;
A
#
# COMPACT_ATOMS: atom_id res chain seq x y z
N MET A 1 -12.83 -41.69 5.34
CA MET A 1 -11.89 -40.63 5.71
C MET A 1 -12.75 -39.56 6.33
N ALA A 2 -12.37 -38.97 7.45
CA ALA A 2 -13.11 -37.80 7.96
C ALA A 2 -13.03 -36.68 6.93
N ASP A 3 -14.16 -36.00 6.64
CA ASP A 3 -14.18 -34.88 5.73
C ASP A 3 -13.24 -33.79 6.26
N LYS A 4 -12.31 -33.35 5.42
CA LYS A 4 -11.41 -32.26 5.76
C LYS A 4 -12.23 -30.97 5.94
N PRO A 5 -11.96 -30.14 6.96
CA PRO A 5 -12.63 -28.86 7.07
C PRO A 5 -12.30 -28.00 5.86
N LYS A 6 -13.30 -27.33 5.29
CA LYS A 6 -13.09 -26.44 4.14
C LYS A 6 -12.43 -25.13 4.58
N TYR A 7 -11.67 -24.52 3.67
CA TYR A 7 -11.13 -23.17 3.85
C TYR A 7 -11.11 -22.42 2.51
N TYR A 8 -12.03 -21.46 2.35
CA TYR A 8 -12.10 -20.62 1.16
C TYR A 8 -11.43 -19.27 1.43
N ILE A 9 -10.31 -19.04 0.77
CA ILE A 9 -9.52 -17.80 0.85
C ILE A 9 -9.50 -17.09 -0.50
N THR A 10 -9.59 -15.75 -0.48
CA THR A 10 -9.47 -14.92 -1.68
C THR A 10 -8.55 -13.72 -1.44
N THR A 11 -7.91 -13.25 -2.51
CA THR A 11 -7.37 -11.88 -2.57
C THR A 11 -8.42 -10.93 -3.15
N ALA A 12 -8.16 -9.63 -3.11
CA ALA A 12 -8.78 -8.74 -4.08
C ALA A 12 -8.42 -9.18 -5.51
N ILE A 13 -9.28 -8.88 -6.48
CA ILE A 13 -8.95 -9.05 -7.89
C ILE A 13 -8.21 -7.80 -8.38
N ALA A 14 -7.08 -8.01 -9.08
CA ALA A 14 -6.20 -6.92 -9.48
C ALA A 14 -6.80 -6.09 -10.62
N TYR A 15 -6.86 -4.76 -10.45
CA TYR A 15 -7.36 -3.87 -11.49
C TYR A 15 -6.39 -3.76 -12.67
N THR A 16 -6.86 -4.06 -13.89
CA THR A 16 -6.02 -4.18 -15.09
C THR A 16 -5.57 -2.83 -15.67
N SER A 17 -5.17 -1.90 -14.82
CA SER A 17 -4.68 -0.59 -15.25
C SER A 17 -3.19 -0.55 -15.61
N GLY A 18 -2.47 -1.66 -15.49
CA GLY A 18 -1.06 -1.83 -15.85
C GLY A 18 -0.37 -2.93 -15.05
N LYS A 19 0.93 -3.16 -15.31
CA LYS A 19 1.77 -4.15 -14.61
C LYS A 19 1.65 -4.00 -13.09
N PRO A 20 1.46 -5.09 -12.33
CA PRO A 20 1.37 -5.04 -10.87
C PRO A 20 2.73 -4.72 -10.25
N HIS A 21 2.75 -3.82 -9.28
CA HIS A 21 3.95 -3.51 -8.49
C HIS A 21 4.07 -4.46 -7.28
N ILE A 22 5.20 -4.42 -6.59
CA ILE A 22 5.48 -5.34 -5.48
C ILE A 22 4.43 -5.27 -4.36
N GLY A 23 3.76 -4.14 -4.15
CA GLY A 23 2.66 -4.03 -3.18
C GLY A 23 1.43 -4.86 -3.57
N ASN A 24 1.13 -5.01 -4.86
CA ASN A 24 0.09 -5.93 -5.33
C ASN A 24 0.56 -7.39 -5.20
N THR A 25 1.84 -7.64 -5.48
CA THR A 25 2.46 -8.96 -5.34
C THR A 25 2.50 -9.41 -3.87
N TYR A 26 2.68 -8.49 -2.93
CA TYR A 26 2.61 -8.80 -1.51
C TYR A 26 1.28 -9.47 -1.13
N GLU A 27 0.15 -8.93 -1.59
CA GLU A 27 -1.18 -9.47 -1.27
C GLU A 27 -1.33 -10.93 -1.71
N ILE A 28 -0.93 -11.25 -2.95
CA ILE A 28 -1.05 -12.63 -3.46
C ILE A 28 -0.10 -13.59 -2.74
N VAL A 29 1.11 -13.16 -2.39
CA VAL A 29 2.09 -13.97 -1.64
C VAL A 29 1.62 -14.19 -0.20
N LEU A 30 1.02 -13.18 0.44
CA LEU A 30 0.44 -13.30 1.77
C LEU A 30 -0.72 -14.31 1.79
N ALA A 31 -1.63 -14.24 0.82
CA ALA A 31 -2.73 -15.19 0.69
C ALA A 31 -2.21 -16.61 0.43
N ASP A 32 -1.19 -16.76 -0.43
CA ASP A 32 -0.57 -18.05 -0.72
C ASP A 32 0.08 -18.67 0.52
N ALA A 33 0.80 -17.87 1.32
CA ALA A 33 1.40 -18.36 2.57
C ALA A 33 0.33 -18.89 3.54
N ILE A 34 -0.80 -18.17 3.68
CA ILE A 34 -1.92 -18.60 4.52
C ILE A 34 -2.58 -19.87 3.93
N ALA A 35 -2.80 -19.93 2.61
CA ALA A 35 -3.40 -21.07 1.93
C ALA A 35 -2.54 -22.33 2.10
N ARG A 36 -1.22 -22.24 1.87
CA ARG A 36 -0.26 -23.34 2.08
C ARG A 36 -0.26 -23.79 3.53
N TYR A 37 -0.23 -22.85 4.47
CA TYR A 37 -0.28 -23.19 5.88
C TYR A 37 -1.57 -23.95 6.25
N LYS A 38 -2.74 -23.47 5.81
CA LYS A 38 -4.00 -24.18 6.07
C LYS A 38 -4.04 -25.56 5.41
N ARG A 39 -3.47 -25.73 4.21
CA ARG A 39 -3.30 -27.07 3.58
C ARG A 39 -2.43 -27.98 4.44
N SER A 40 -1.32 -27.47 4.99
CA SER A 40 -0.44 -28.26 5.87
C SER A 40 -1.13 -28.68 7.17
N GLN A 41 -2.12 -27.90 7.63
CA GLN A 41 -2.98 -28.24 8.77
C GLN A 41 -4.13 -29.19 8.41
N GLY A 42 -4.20 -29.67 7.17
CA GLY A 42 -5.19 -30.65 6.73
C GLY A 42 -6.51 -30.08 6.26
N TYR A 43 -6.64 -28.78 6.05
CA TYR A 43 -7.82 -28.17 5.44
C TYR A 43 -7.90 -28.48 3.94
N ASP A 44 -9.15 -28.56 3.45
CA ASP A 44 -9.46 -28.55 2.02
C ASP A 44 -9.59 -27.08 1.59
N VAL A 45 -8.48 -26.52 1.07
CA VAL A 45 -8.35 -25.10 0.75
C VAL A 45 -8.73 -24.86 -0.69
N PHE A 46 -9.61 -23.89 -0.92
CA PHE A 46 -9.84 -23.29 -2.23
C PHE A 46 -9.37 -21.83 -2.22
N PHE A 47 -8.42 -21.52 -3.07
CA PHE A 47 -7.78 -20.21 -3.15
C PHE A 47 -8.11 -19.53 -4.49
N GLN A 48 -8.86 -18.42 -4.44
CA GLN A 48 -9.25 -17.63 -5.61
C GLN A 48 -8.57 -16.28 -5.63
N THR A 49 -8.08 -15.90 -6.80
CA THR A 49 -7.61 -14.57 -7.18
C THR A 49 -8.12 -14.23 -8.58
N GLY A 50 -7.75 -13.10 -9.15
CA GLY A 50 -8.16 -12.75 -10.52
C GLY A 50 -7.91 -11.31 -10.87
N THR A 51 -8.63 -10.85 -11.91
CA THR A 51 -8.53 -9.50 -12.46
C THR A 51 -9.88 -8.81 -12.57
N ASP A 52 -9.88 -7.52 -12.21
CA ASP A 52 -10.97 -6.57 -12.46
C ASP A 52 -10.67 -5.80 -13.74
N GLU A 53 -11.55 -5.93 -14.75
CA GLU A 53 -11.21 -5.60 -16.13
C GLU A 53 -12.14 -4.55 -16.77
N HIS A 54 -13.15 -4.06 -16.06
CA HIS A 54 -14.09 -3.08 -16.56
C HIS A 54 -13.83 -1.67 -16.01
N GLY A 55 -14.46 -0.66 -16.62
CA GLY A 55 -14.47 0.70 -16.14
C GLY A 55 -13.90 1.72 -17.12
N GLN A 56 -14.19 3.00 -16.83
CA GLN A 56 -13.80 4.13 -17.67
C GLN A 56 -12.29 4.25 -17.86
N LYS A 57 -11.54 4.01 -16.80
CA LYS A 57 -10.07 4.10 -16.83
C LYS A 57 -9.44 3.10 -17.80
N ILE A 58 -10.01 1.90 -17.91
CA ILE A 58 -9.56 0.88 -18.86
C ILE A 58 -9.89 1.30 -20.30
N GLU A 59 -11.12 1.81 -20.53
CA GLU A 59 -11.52 2.31 -21.84
C GLU A 59 -10.56 3.39 -22.33
N LEU A 60 -10.23 4.39 -21.49
CA LEU A 60 -9.29 5.45 -21.82
C LEU A 60 -7.87 4.92 -22.10
N LYS A 61 -7.38 3.97 -21.31
CA LYS A 61 -6.05 3.38 -21.53
C LYS A 61 -5.96 2.56 -22.81
N ALA A 62 -7.01 1.86 -23.16
CA ALA A 62 -7.10 1.14 -24.43
C ALA A 62 -7.10 2.11 -25.61
N GLU A 63 -7.83 3.22 -25.50
CA GLU A 63 -7.87 4.29 -26.50
C GLU A 63 -6.48 4.95 -26.65
N GLU A 64 -5.80 5.28 -25.56
CA GLU A 64 -4.42 5.78 -25.58
C GLU A 64 -3.44 4.81 -26.25
N ALA A 65 -3.64 3.50 -26.03
CA ALA A 65 -2.82 2.45 -26.65
C ALA A 65 -3.22 2.13 -28.11
N GLY A 66 -4.34 2.68 -28.63
CA GLY A 66 -4.84 2.44 -29.97
C GLY A 66 -5.34 1.01 -30.21
N ILE A 67 -5.79 0.29 -29.17
CA ILE A 67 -6.32 -1.08 -29.22
C ILE A 67 -7.70 -1.15 -28.57
N THR A 68 -8.38 -2.29 -28.71
CA THR A 68 -9.67 -2.49 -28.05
C THR A 68 -9.50 -2.68 -26.54
N PRO A 69 -10.50 -2.29 -25.71
CA PRO A 69 -10.46 -2.56 -24.27
C PRO A 69 -10.25 -4.04 -23.93
N LYS A 70 -10.88 -4.96 -24.69
CA LYS A 70 -10.70 -6.41 -24.50
C LYS A 70 -9.26 -6.85 -24.73
N GLU A 71 -8.63 -6.38 -25.82
CA GLU A 71 -7.23 -6.68 -26.13
C GLU A 71 -6.29 -6.08 -25.05
N TYR A 72 -6.60 -4.88 -24.59
CA TYR A 72 -5.83 -4.23 -23.51
C TYR A 72 -5.86 -5.06 -22.22
N VAL A 73 -7.04 -5.48 -21.76
CA VAL A 73 -7.17 -6.27 -20.52
C VAL A 73 -6.62 -7.68 -20.68
N ASP A 74 -6.70 -8.29 -21.87
CA ASP A 74 -6.07 -9.60 -22.14
C ASP A 74 -4.55 -9.55 -21.94
N ASN A 75 -3.91 -8.49 -22.44
CA ASN A 75 -2.48 -8.29 -22.28
C ASN A 75 -2.11 -8.07 -20.80
N VAL A 76 -2.83 -7.18 -20.10
CA VAL A 76 -2.52 -6.86 -18.71
C VAL A 76 -2.85 -8.03 -17.77
N ALA A 77 -3.98 -8.72 -17.96
CA ALA A 77 -4.33 -9.89 -17.18
C ALA A 77 -3.31 -11.03 -17.35
N GLY A 78 -2.82 -11.21 -18.58
CA GLY A 78 -1.73 -12.15 -18.89
C GLY A 78 -0.45 -11.82 -18.13
N GLU A 79 -0.08 -10.55 -18.05
CA GLU A 79 1.09 -10.09 -17.29
C GLU A 79 0.90 -10.25 -15.77
N ILE A 80 -0.27 -9.93 -15.23
CA ILE A 80 -0.60 -10.15 -13.82
C ILE A 80 -0.47 -11.64 -13.49
N LYS A 81 -1.08 -12.51 -14.30
CA LYS A 81 -1.01 -13.95 -14.10
C LYS A 81 0.43 -14.46 -14.16
N ARG A 82 1.23 -13.98 -15.12
CA ARG A 82 2.66 -14.32 -15.22
C ARG A 82 3.43 -13.99 -13.93
N ILE A 83 3.16 -12.81 -13.33
CA ILE A 83 3.81 -12.41 -12.07
C ILE A 83 3.34 -13.29 -10.90
N TRP A 84 2.04 -13.63 -10.81
CA TRP A 84 1.53 -14.54 -9.78
C TRP A 84 2.18 -15.93 -9.90
N ASP A 85 2.28 -16.46 -11.12
CA ASP A 85 2.92 -17.76 -11.40
C ASP A 85 4.43 -17.71 -11.11
N LEU A 86 5.13 -16.61 -11.45
CA LEU A 86 6.55 -16.38 -11.13
C LEU A 86 6.80 -16.45 -9.63
N MET A 87 5.89 -15.89 -8.82
CA MET A 87 6.01 -15.89 -7.35
C MET A 87 5.67 -17.25 -6.72
N ASN A 88 5.49 -18.30 -7.51
CA ASN A 88 5.15 -19.66 -7.05
C ASN A 88 3.90 -19.67 -6.17
N THR A 89 2.84 -18.96 -6.59
CA THR A 89 1.56 -18.92 -5.86
C THR A 89 0.66 -20.08 -6.27
N SER A 90 -0.05 -20.65 -5.29
CA SER A 90 -0.80 -21.91 -5.42
C SER A 90 -2.32 -21.70 -5.49
N TYR A 91 -2.79 -20.62 -6.17
CA TYR A 91 -4.21 -20.38 -6.36
C TYR A 91 -4.85 -21.48 -7.21
N ASP A 92 -6.11 -21.80 -6.87
CA ASP A 92 -6.92 -22.81 -7.57
C ASP A 92 -7.74 -22.18 -8.71
N LYS A 93 -8.10 -20.89 -8.56
CA LYS A 93 -8.90 -20.15 -9.53
C LYS A 93 -8.33 -18.76 -9.79
N PHE A 94 -8.18 -18.42 -11.06
CA PHE A 94 -7.93 -17.07 -11.55
C PHE A 94 -9.16 -16.62 -12.34
N ILE A 95 -10.04 -15.81 -11.70
CA ILE A 95 -11.24 -15.28 -12.33
C ILE A 95 -10.93 -13.99 -13.08
N ARG A 96 -11.61 -13.78 -14.19
CA ARG A 96 -11.62 -12.51 -14.93
C ARG A 96 -13.04 -11.94 -14.92
N THR A 97 -13.21 -10.66 -14.67
CA THR A 97 -14.56 -10.08 -14.74
C THR A 97 -15.13 -10.02 -16.15
N THR A 98 -14.29 -10.24 -17.17
CA THR A 98 -14.70 -10.45 -18.58
C THR A 98 -15.03 -11.90 -18.92
N ASP A 99 -15.03 -12.84 -17.95
CA ASP A 99 -15.50 -14.19 -18.20
C ASP A 99 -17.02 -14.19 -18.44
N ASP A 100 -17.48 -14.83 -19.52
CA ASP A 100 -18.89 -14.84 -19.95
C ASP A 100 -19.86 -15.27 -18.84
N TYR A 101 -19.49 -16.26 -18.03
CA TYR A 101 -20.35 -16.75 -16.95
C TYR A 101 -20.48 -15.71 -15.83
N HIS A 102 -19.43 -14.95 -15.56
CA HIS A 102 -19.44 -13.87 -14.59
C HIS A 102 -20.33 -12.72 -15.05
N GLU A 103 -20.13 -12.22 -16.27
CA GLU A 103 -20.93 -11.13 -16.84
C GLU A 103 -22.43 -11.47 -16.83
N LYS A 104 -22.79 -12.68 -17.26
CA LYS A 104 -24.18 -13.14 -17.28
C LYS A 104 -24.78 -13.20 -15.87
N GLU A 105 -24.02 -13.67 -14.90
CA GLU A 105 -24.52 -13.75 -13.54
C GLU A 105 -24.66 -12.38 -12.88
N VAL A 106 -23.74 -11.44 -13.15
CA VAL A 106 -23.86 -10.03 -12.74
C VAL A 106 -25.10 -9.37 -13.30
N GLN A 107 -25.42 -9.60 -14.58
CA GLN A 107 -26.66 -9.10 -15.19
C GLN A 107 -27.91 -9.62 -14.47
N LYS A 108 -27.95 -10.91 -14.14
CA LYS A 108 -29.05 -11.52 -13.42
C LYS A 108 -29.15 -11.00 -11.98
N ILE A 109 -28.02 -10.83 -11.29
CA ILE A 109 -27.95 -10.24 -9.94
C ILE A 109 -28.51 -8.81 -9.98
N PHE A 110 -28.07 -7.99 -10.92
CA PHE A 110 -28.58 -6.62 -11.10
C PHE A 110 -30.11 -6.62 -11.30
N LYS A 111 -30.60 -7.46 -12.20
CA LYS A 111 -32.04 -7.60 -12.46
C LYS A 111 -32.82 -8.03 -11.23
N LYS A 112 -32.33 -9.03 -10.49
CA LYS A 112 -32.94 -9.50 -9.25
C LYS A 112 -33.04 -8.39 -8.19
N LEU A 113 -31.96 -7.65 -7.98
CA LEU A 113 -31.91 -6.52 -7.03
C LEU A 113 -32.86 -5.38 -7.45
N TYR A 114 -33.01 -5.17 -8.75
CA TYR A 114 -33.98 -4.22 -9.31
C TYR A 114 -35.42 -4.68 -9.10
N ASP A 115 -35.74 -5.93 -9.44
CA ASP A 115 -37.10 -6.47 -9.33
C ASP A 115 -37.60 -6.52 -7.88
N GLN A 116 -36.70 -6.74 -6.91
CA GLN A 116 -37.06 -6.69 -5.48
C GLN A 116 -37.09 -5.28 -4.89
N GLY A 117 -36.79 -4.26 -5.69
CA GLY A 117 -36.86 -2.85 -5.32
C GLY A 117 -35.70 -2.34 -4.47
N ASP A 118 -34.57 -3.07 -4.44
CA ASP A 118 -33.32 -2.62 -3.82
C ASP A 118 -32.51 -1.71 -4.75
N ILE A 119 -32.72 -1.85 -6.05
CA ILE A 119 -32.19 -0.91 -7.07
C ILE A 119 -33.34 -0.09 -7.65
N TYR A 120 -33.12 1.21 -7.84
CA TYR A 120 -34.07 2.12 -8.46
C TYR A 120 -33.35 3.09 -9.38
N LYS A 121 -34.07 3.65 -10.37
CA LYS A 121 -33.56 4.61 -11.34
C LYS A 121 -33.68 6.04 -10.81
N GLY A 122 -32.65 6.83 -11.00
CA GLY A 122 -32.59 8.22 -10.58
C GLY A 122 -31.56 9.03 -11.38
N TYR A 123 -31.19 10.19 -10.85
CA TYR A 123 -30.15 11.04 -11.45
C TYR A 123 -29.05 11.25 -10.43
N TYR A 124 -27.81 11.04 -10.86
CA TYR A 124 -26.64 11.39 -10.08
C TYR A 124 -26.19 12.81 -10.43
N GLU A 125 -25.91 13.59 -9.40
CA GLU A 125 -25.28 14.90 -9.52
C GLU A 125 -24.27 15.04 -8.37
N GLY A 126 -22.99 15.17 -8.71
CA GLY A 126 -21.90 15.24 -7.73
C GLY A 126 -20.53 15.25 -8.37
N MET A 127 -19.51 14.96 -7.58
CA MET A 127 -18.12 14.99 -8.01
C MET A 127 -17.62 13.55 -8.23
N TYR A 128 -17.00 13.29 -9.37
CA TYR A 128 -16.47 11.96 -9.74
C TYR A 128 -14.96 11.96 -9.83
N CYS A 129 -14.35 11.00 -9.18
CA CYS A 129 -12.92 10.72 -9.30
C CYS A 129 -12.69 9.58 -10.28
N THR A 130 -12.23 9.88 -11.48
CA THR A 130 -11.94 8.85 -12.51
C THR A 130 -10.86 7.85 -12.08
N PRO A 131 -9.75 8.25 -11.41
CA PRO A 131 -8.74 7.28 -10.97
C PRO A 131 -9.21 6.28 -9.92
N CYS A 132 -10.15 6.66 -9.03
CA CYS A 132 -10.71 5.79 -7.99
C CYS A 132 -12.04 5.17 -8.41
N GLU A 133 -12.59 5.61 -9.55
CA GLU A 133 -13.93 5.27 -10.00
C GLU A 133 -14.99 5.43 -8.90
N SER A 134 -14.92 6.55 -8.17
CA SER A 134 -15.74 6.82 -7.00
C SER A 134 -16.44 8.17 -7.08
N PHE A 135 -17.66 8.20 -6.57
CA PHE A 135 -18.46 9.40 -6.46
C PHE A 135 -18.37 10.01 -5.07
N PHE A 136 -18.38 11.35 -5.02
CA PHE A 136 -18.33 12.12 -3.79
C PHE A 136 -19.30 13.29 -3.85
N THR A 137 -19.85 13.64 -2.71
CA THR A 137 -20.51 14.95 -2.54
C THR A 137 -19.44 16.01 -2.31
N GLU A 138 -19.75 17.28 -2.56
CA GLU A 138 -18.82 18.38 -2.29
C GLU A 138 -18.32 18.40 -0.84
N SER A 139 -19.17 18.03 0.11
CA SER A 139 -18.83 17.96 1.54
C SER A 139 -17.86 16.82 1.91
N GLN A 140 -17.70 15.84 1.05
CA GLN A 140 -16.76 14.72 1.24
C GLN A 140 -15.37 15.00 0.68
N LEU A 141 -15.22 16.07 -0.11
CA LEU A 141 -13.93 16.41 -0.69
C LEU A 141 -13.00 16.99 0.38
N VAL A 142 -11.72 16.71 0.24
CA VAL A 142 -10.64 17.29 1.05
C VAL A 142 -9.91 18.30 0.16
N ASP A 143 -9.95 19.57 0.50
CA ASP A 143 -9.38 20.68 -0.29
C ASP A 143 -9.85 20.67 -1.77
N GLY A 144 -11.13 20.31 -2.00
CA GLY A 144 -11.71 20.21 -3.34
C GLY A 144 -11.26 19.00 -4.16
N LYS A 145 -10.56 18.05 -3.53
CA LYS A 145 -9.99 16.86 -4.17
C LYS A 145 -10.60 15.58 -3.61
N CYS A 146 -10.36 14.46 -4.31
CA CYS A 146 -10.78 13.13 -3.90
C CYS A 146 -10.19 12.78 -2.51
N PRO A 147 -11.01 12.38 -1.53
CA PRO A 147 -10.53 12.03 -0.19
C PRO A 147 -9.69 10.75 -0.18
N ASP A 148 -9.90 9.85 -1.16
CA ASP A 148 -9.22 8.55 -1.19
C ASP A 148 -7.82 8.64 -1.83
N CYS A 149 -7.64 9.48 -2.87
CA CYS A 149 -6.38 9.53 -3.61
C CYS A 149 -5.74 10.93 -3.76
N GLY A 150 -6.40 11.98 -3.27
CA GLY A 150 -5.91 13.37 -3.35
C GLY A 150 -5.92 14.01 -4.75
N ARG A 151 -6.45 13.32 -5.78
CA ARG A 151 -6.47 13.82 -7.16
C ARG A 151 -7.69 14.71 -7.43
N PRO A 152 -7.63 15.56 -8.48
CA PRO A 152 -8.78 16.35 -8.88
C PRO A 152 -9.99 15.49 -9.20
N VAL A 153 -11.19 16.01 -8.88
CA VAL A 153 -12.48 15.40 -9.22
C VAL A 153 -13.21 16.27 -10.25
N GLN A 154 -14.13 15.67 -11.00
CA GLN A 154 -14.90 16.35 -12.03
C GLN A 154 -16.39 16.31 -11.70
N PRO A 155 -17.15 17.39 -11.97
CA PRO A 155 -18.61 17.38 -11.86
C PRO A 155 -19.18 16.31 -12.80
N ALA A 156 -20.08 15.49 -12.28
CA ALA A 156 -20.80 14.48 -13.05
C ALA A 156 -22.30 14.60 -12.81
N LYS A 157 -23.07 14.61 -13.89
CA LYS A 157 -24.54 14.60 -13.86
C LYS A 157 -25.03 13.64 -14.92
N GLU A 158 -25.56 12.51 -14.48
CA GLU A 158 -26.08 11.50 -15.41
C GLU A 158 -27.26 10.72 -14.82
N GLU A 159 -28.08 10.14 -15.69
CA GLU A 159 -29.07 9.15 -15.28
C GLU A 159 -28.35 7.89 -14.83
N ALA A 160 -28.74 7.35 -13.68
CA ALA A 160 -28.12 6.18 -13.11
C ALA A 160 -29.10 5.34 -12.29
N TYR A 161 -28.72 4.09 -12.04
CA TYR A 161 -29.39 3.23 -11.06
C TYR A 161 -28.67 3.33 -9.72
N PHE A 162 -29.48 3.33 -8.64
CA PHE A 162 -29.01 3.44 -7.27
C PHE A 162 -29.43 2.23 -6.45
N PHE A 163 -28.52 1.71 -5.64
CA PHE A 163 -28.79 0.65 -4.68
C PHE A 163 -29.06 1.26 -3.29
N LYS A 164 -30.13 0.82 -2.63
CA LYS A 164 -30.57 1.30 -1.32
C LYS A 164 -29.69 0.78 -0.18
N MET A 165 -28.50 1.35 -0.03
CA MET A 165 -27.54 0.98 1.02
C MET A 165 -28.10 1.20 2.42
N SER A 166 -28.81 2.31 2.62
CA SER A 166 -29.42 2.70 3.90
C SER A 166 -30.38 1.66 4.47
N LYS A 167 -31.09 0.90 3.61
CA LYS A 167 -32.00 -0.18 4.01
C LYS A 167 -31.32 -1.26 4.85
N TYR A 168 -30.03 -1.49 4.67
CA TYR A 168 -29.27 -2.58 5.27
C TYR A 168 -28.27 -2.12 6.34
N ALA A 169 -28.12 -0.82 6.54
CA ALA A 169 -27.08 -0.23 7.41
C ALA A 169 -27.17 -0.76 8.85
N ASP A 170 -28.33 -0.69 9.47
CA ASP A 170 -28.52 -1.13 10.87
C ASP A 170 -28.20 -2.62 11.03
N ARG A 171 -28.63 -3.44 10.07
CA ARG A 171 -28.37 -4.89 10.08
C ARG A 171 -26.86 -5.18 9.97
N LEU A 172 -26.13 -4.40 9.16
CA LEU A 172 -24.68 -4.54 9.04
C LEU A 172 -23.97 -4.09 10.32
N ILE A 173 -24.40 -2.99 10.93
CA ILE A 173 -23.88 -2.50 12.21
C ILE A 173 -24.04 -3.55 13.30
N ASP A 174 -25.22 -4.15 13.42
CA ASP A 174 -25.50 -5.22 14.38
C ASP A 174 -24.60 -6.45 14.13
N TYR A 175 -24.44 -6.82 12.86
CA TYR A 175 -23.54 -7.93 12.49
C TYR A 175 -22.10 -7.67 12.91
N ILE A 176 -21.55 -6.49 12.58
CA ILE A 176 -20.16 -6.12 12.93
C ILE A 176 -19.97 -6.08 14.46
N ASN A 177 -20.97 -5.64 15.22
CA ASN A 177 -20.89 -5.58 16.68
C ASN A 177 -20.96 -6.97 17.33
N THR A 178 -21.68 -7.91 16.72
CA THR A 178 -21.84 -9.29 17.24
C THR A 178 -20.77 -10.26 16.72
N HIS A 179 -20.00 -9.87 15.69
CA HIS A 179 -18.92 -10.66 15.08
C HIS A 179 -17.60 -9.87 15.10
N PRO A 180 -16.90 -9.82 16.25
CA PRO A 180 -15.67 -9.02 16.39
C PRO A 180 -14.53 -9.49 15.48
N GLU A 181 -14.57 -10.75 15.02
CA GLU A 181 -13.62 -11.36 14.08
C GLU A 181 -13.82 -10.91 12.63
N PHE A 182 -15.00 -10.36 12.29
CA PHE A 182 -15.40 -10.11 10.91
C PHE A 182 -14.45 -9.12 10.18
N ILE A 183 -14.07 -8.02 10.83
CA ILE A 183 -13.17 -7.01 10.25
C ILE A 183 -11.89 -6.95 11.08
N GLN A 184 -10.77 -7.27 10.44
CA GLN A 184 -9.44 -7.21 11.03
C GLN A 184 -8.47 -6.37 10.17
N PRO A 185 -7.51 -5.67 10.76
CA PRO A 185 -7.35 -5.37 12.20
C PRO A 185 -8.49 -4.54 12.80
N VAL A 186 -8.56 -4.49 14.12
CA VAL A 186 -9.63 -3.75 14.84
C VAL A 186 -9.65 -2.26 14.50
N SER A 187 -8.50 -1.66 14.17
CA SER A 187 -8.43 -0.27 13.69
C SER A 187 -9.26 -0.07 12.43
N ARG A 188 -9.28 -1.03 11.50
CA ARG A 188 -10.10 -0.99 10.28
C ARG A 188 -11.59 -1.09 10.58
N LYS A 189 -11.97 -1.96 11.53
CA LYS A 189 -13.35 -2.01 12.04
C LYS A 189 -13.78 -0.62 12.55
N ASN A 190 -12.98 0.00 13.40
CA ASN A 190 -13.28 1.30 13.99
C ASN A 190 -13.38 2.40 12.92
N GLU A 191 -12.50 2.39 11.93
CA GLU A 191 -12.54 3.31 10.79
C GLU A 191 -13.85 3.18 10.02
N MET A 192 -14.25 1.96 9.66
CA MET A 192 -15.50 1.71 8.91
C MET A 192 -16.73 2.11 9.70
N MET A 193 -16.77 1.79 10.98
CA MET A 193 -17.88 2.15 11.87
C MET A 193 -18.01 3.67 12.02
N ASN A 194 -16.93 4.35 12.39
CA ASN A 194 -16.99 5.77 12.76
C ASN A 194 -17.10 6.70 11.55
N ASN A 195 -16.42 6.39 10.44
CA ASN A 195 -16.34 7.27 9.30
C ASN A 195 -17.46 7.07 8.28
N PHE A 196 -18.07 5.86 8.23
CA PHE A 196 -19.04 5.53 7.18
C PHE A 196 -20.39 5.05 7.71
N LEU A 197 -20.40 4.10 8.66
CA LEU A 197 -21.66 3.47 9.07
C LEU A 197 -22.47 4.32 10.06
N LEU A 198 -21.84 4.82 11.13
CA LEU A 198 -22.52 5.61 12.16
C LEU A 198 -22.99 6.99 11.65
N PRO A 199 -22.28 7.66 10.73
CA PRO A 199 -22.82 8.89 10.10
C PRO A 199 -24.03 8.64 9.19
N GLY A 200 -24.29 7.40 8.79
CA GLY A 200 -25.37 6.98 7.89
C GLY A 200 -24.89 6.78 6.45
N LEU A 201 -25.39 5.70 5.83
CA LEU A 201 -25.06 5.37 4.44
C LEU A 201 -25.99 6.08 3.47
N GLN A 202 -25.41 6.63 2.40
CA GLN A 202 -26.15 7.08 1.23
C GLN A 202 -26.33 5.93 0.24
N ASP A 203 -27.35 6.02 -0.62
CA ASP A 203 -27.58 5.04 -1.66
C ASP A 203 -26.44 5.09 -2.70
N LEU A 204 -26.02 3.91 -3.14
CA LEU A 204 -24.89 3.74 -4.00
C LEU A 204 -25.29 3.78 -5.48
N CYS A 205 -24.66 4.62 -6.28
CA CYS A 205 -24.77 4.57 -7.72
C CYS A 205 -24.19 3.24 -8.25
N VAL A 206 -24.98 2.44 -8.96
CA VAL A 206 -24.59 1.10 -9.43
C VAL A 206 -24.62 0.95 -10.96
N SER A 207 -24.81 2.05 -11.69
CA SER A 207 -24.67 2.05 -13.15
C SER A 207 -24.09 3.35 -13.67
N ARG A 208 -23.56 3.32 -14.89
CA ARG A 208 -23.00 4.46 -15.60
C ARG A 208 -23.48 4.50 -17.05
N THR A 209 -23.55 5.70 -17.63
CA THR A 209 -23.86 5.95 -19.04
C THR A 209 -22.75 6.69 -19.78
N SER A 210 -21.76 7.20 -19.05
CA SER A 210 -20.68 8.05 -19.57
C SER A 210 -19.57 7.29 -20.30
N PHE A 211 -19.51 5.96 -20.18
CA PHE A 211 -18.60 5.07 -20.90
C PHE A 211 -19.29 3.77 -21.26
N LYS A 212 -18.64 2.94 -22.10
CA LYS A 212 -19.25 1.72 -22.65
C LYS A 212 -18.57 0.42 -22.21
N TRP A 213 -17.32 0.48 -21.76
CA TRP A 213 -16.57 -0.69 -21.33
C TRP A 213 -16.99 -1.14 -19.93
N GLY A 214 -17.96 -2.02 -19.88
CA GLY A 214 -18.57 -2.58 -18.67
C GLY A 214 -19.68 -3.57 -19.04
N ILE A 215 -20.23 -4.26 -18.04
CA ILE A 215 -21.31 -5.22 -18.22
C ILE A 215 -22.62 -4.46 -18.48
N PRO A 216 -23.26 -4.61 -19.65
CA PRO A 216 -24.51 -3.91 -19.94
C PRO A 216 -25.63 -4.33 -18.98
N VAL A 217 -26.45 -3.37 -18.55
CA VAL A 217 -27.71 -3.68 -17.86
C VAL A 217 -28.68 -4.27 -18.87
N ASP A 218 -29.03 -5.53 -18.71
CA ASP A 218 -29.74 -6.34 -19.71
C ASP A 218 -31.05 -5.72 -20.20
N PHE A 219 -31.86 -5.17 -19.27
CA PHE A 219 -33.14 -4.53 -19.57
C PHE A 219 -33.06 -3.02 -19.90
N ASP A 220 -31.86 -2.41 -19.78
CA ASP A 220 -31.59 -1.02 -20.15
C ASP A 220 -30.15 -0.85 -20.67
N PRO A 221 -29.86 -1.23 -21.91
CA PRO A 221 -28.51 -1.32 -22.47
C PRO A 221 -27.78 0.03 -22.63
N LYS A 222 -28.43 1.15 -22.30
CA LYS A 222 -27.76 2.46 -22.22
C LYS A 222 -26.82 2.54 -21.03
N HIS A 223 -27.08 1.73 -20.01
CA HIS A 223 -26.32 1.67 -18.78
C HIS A 223 -25.37 0.47 -18.79
N VAL A 224 -24.17 0.68 -18.27
CA VAL A 224 -23.28 -0.40 -17.85
C VAL A 224 -23.28 -0.50 -16.33
N THR A 225 -23.14 -1.71 -15.82
CA THR A 225 -23.03 -1.97 -14.38
C THR A 225 -21.81 -1.26 -13.82
N TYR A 226 -21.97 -0.60 -12.67
CA TYR A 226 -20.88 0.06 -11.97
C TYR A 226 -19.85 -0.96 -11.49
N VAL A 227 -18.58 -0.62 -11.66
CA VAL A 227 -17.45 -1.53 -11.43
C VAL A 227 -17.47 -2.25 -10.08
N TRP A 228 -17.91 -1.59 -9.01
CA TRP A 228 -17.94 -2.22 -7.69
C TRP A 228 -19.04 -3.28 -7.52
N LEU A 229 -20.19 -3.14 -8.16
CA LEU A 229 -21.18 -4.24 -8.16
C LEU A 229 -20.69 -5.43 -8.97
N ASP A 230 -20.03 -5.16 -10.11
CA ASP A 230 -19.35 -6.14 -10.93
C ASP A 230 -18.22 -6.84 -10.15
N ALA A 231 -17.19 -6.09 -9.78
CA ALA A 231 -16.00 -6.63 -9.13
C ALA A 231 -16.31 -7.38 -7.83
N LEU A 232 -17.19 -6.85 -6.96
CA LEU A 232 -17.46 -7.46 -5.65
C LEU A 232 -18.25 -8.78 -5.70
N THR A 233 -18.88 -9.11 -6.84
CA THR A 233 -19.58 -10.39 -7.02
C THR A 233 -18.68 -11.52 -7.51
N ASN A 234 -17.45 -11.24 -7.94
CA ASN A 234 -16.51 -12.27 -8.41
C ASN A 234 -16.31 -13.43 -7.43
N TYR A 235 -16.32 -13.15 -6.13
CA TYR A 235 -16.06 -14.10 -5.07
C TYR A 235 -17.13 -15.18 -4.92
N ILE A 236 -18.32 -14.97 -5.47
CA ILE A 236 -19.40 -15.95 -5.53
C ILE A 236 -19.57 -16.53 -6.93
N THR A 237 -19.46 -15.72 -7.96
CA THR A 237 -19.57 -16.20 -9.36
C THR A 237 -18.42 -17.12 -9.74
N GLY A 238 -17.20 -16.84 -9.25
CA GLY A 238 -16.01 -17.67 -9.49
C GLY A 238 -16.09 -19.09 -8.95
N ILE A 239 -16.98 -19.33 -7.99
CA ILE A 239 -17.27 -20.66 -7.43
C ILE A 239 -18.64 -21.21 -7.82
N GLY A 240 -19.33 -20.59 -8.82
CA GLY A 240 -20.55 -21.12 -9.41
C GLY A 240 -21.84 -20.76 -8.66
N TYR A 241 -21.93 -19.53 -8.12
CA TYR A 241 -23.19 -19.00 -7.61
C TYR A 241 -24.17 -18.69 -8.75
N HIS A 242 -25.43 -19.10 -8.61
CA HIS A 242 -26.54 -18.76 -9.49
C HIS A 242 -27.69 -18.14 -8.71
N CYS A 243 -28.08 -16.92 -9.06
CA CYS A 243 -29.15 -16.22 -8.34
C CYS A 243 -30.57 -16.62 -8.75
N ASP A 244 -30.71 -17.33 -9.85
CA ASP A 244 -32.00 -17.76 -10.45
C ASP A 244 -32.17 -19.29 -10.52
N GLY A 245 -31.31 -20.06 -9.84
CA GLY A 245 -31.34 -21.52 -9.85
C GLY A 245 -30.52 -22.14 -8.72
N GLU A 246 -30.23 -23.42 -8.88
CA GLU A 246 -29.30 -24.11 -7.97
C GLU A 246 -27.87 -23.72 -8.31
N SER A 247 -27.12 -23.30 -7.31
CA SER A 247 -25.69 -23.01 -7.43
C SER A 247 -24.89 -24.30 -7.57
N GLU A 248 -23.70 -24.19 -8.15
CA GLU A 248 -22.80 -25.33 -8.34
C GLU A 248 -22.32 -25.94 -7.03
N GLU A 249 -21.87 -27.19 -7.09
CA GLU A 249 -21.34 -27.92 -5.94
C GLU A 249 -20.16 -27.16 -5.27
N LEU A 250 -19.33 -26.51 -6.07
CA LEU A 250 -18.19 -25.73 -5.58
C LEU A 250 -18.63 -24.55 -4.70
N PHE A 251 -19.72 -23.86 -5.08
CA PHE A 251 -20.32 -22.81 -4.25
C PHE A 251 -20.89 -23.39 -2.95
N ASN A 252 -21.68 -24.45 -3.06
CA ASN A 252 -22.34 -25.06 -1.90
C ASN A 252 -21.33 -25.60 -0.88
N LYS A 253 -20.16 -26.06 -1.35
CA LYS A 253 -19.06 -26.53 -0.52
C LYS A 253 -18.31 -25.40 0.16
N ASN A 254 -17.95 -24.34 -0.59
CA ASN A 254 -16.98 -23.35 -0.13
C ASN A 254 -17.60 -22.08 0.46
N TRP A 255 -18.82 -21.69 0.06
CA TRP A 255 -19.44 -20.49 0.61
C TRP A 255 -20.06 -20.73 2.00
N PRO A 256 -19.96 -19.82 2.99
CA PRO A 256 -19.28 -18.53 2.94
C PRO A 256 -17.75 -18.65 2.99
N ALA A 257 -17.07 -17.65 2.43
CA ALA A 257 -15.62 -17.57 2.48
C ALA A 257 -15.11 -17.47 3.93
N ASP A 258 -13.97 -18.11 4.20
CA ASP A 258 -13.34 -18.08 5.52
C ASP A 258 -12.51 -16.81 5.69
N LEU A 259 -11.82 -16.36 4.61
CA LEU A 259 -11.00 -15.16 4.63
C LEU A 259 -11.03 -14.43 3.28
N HIS A 260 -11.36 -13.15 3.31
CA HIS A 260 -11.05 -12.20 2.25
C HIS A 260 -9.86 -11.36 2.68
N LEU A 261 -8.75 -11.49 1.94
CA LEU A 261 -7.53 -10.73 2.14
C LEU A 261 -7.50 -9.59 1.12
N ILE A 262 -7.44 -8.35 1.58
CA ILE A 262 -7.54 -7.15 0.72
C ILE A 262 -6.68 -6.02 1.24
N GLY A 263 -6.26 -5.11 0.35
CA GLY A 263 -5.60 -3.88 0.75
C GLY A 263 -6.50 -2.95 1.57
N LYS A 264 -5.93 -2.26 2.54
CA LYS A 264 -6.66 -1.31 3.40
C LYS A 264 -7.38 -0.19 2.64
N ASP A 265 -6.93 0.13 1.44
CA ASP A 265 -7.49 1.17 0.55
C ASP A 265 -8.86 0.81 -0.02
N ILE A 266 -9.17 -0.48 -0.13
CA ILE A 266 -10.46 -0.95 -0.65
C ILE A 266 -11.30 -1.68 0.40
N ILE A 267 -10.93 -1.56 1.68
CA ILE A 267 -11.63 -2.27 2.77
C ILE A 267 -13.09 -1.83 2.90
N ARG A 268 -13.42 -0.55 2.62
CA ARG A 268 -14.79 -0.03 2.63
C ARG A 268 -15.70 -0.81 1.70
N PHE A 269 -15.24 -1.13 0.51
CA PHE A 269 -16.03 -1.86 -0.48
C PHE A 269 -16.29 -3.30 -0.06
N HIS A 270 -15.34 -3.94 0.62
CA HIS A 270 -15.43 -5.33 1.05
C HIS A 270 -16.13 -5.53 2.41
N THR A 271 -16.19 -4.49 3.23
CA THR A 271 -16.79 -4.57 4.57
C THR A 271 -18.11 -3.81 4.71
N ILE A 272 -18.46 -2.96 3.74
CA ILE A 272 -19.73 -2.23 3.71
C ILE A 272 -20.53 -2.61 2.45
N TYR A 273 -20.04 -2.34 1.25
CA TYR A 273 -20.82 -2.52 0.02
C TYR A 273 -21.13 -4.00 -0.21
N ARG A 274 -20.11 -4.84 -0.24
CA ARG A 274 -20.28 -6.26 -0.50
C ARG A 274 -21.15 -6.98 0.54
N PRO A 275 -20.96 -6.83 1.86
CA PRO A 275 -21.88 -7.42 2.84
C PRO A 275 -23.34 -7.02 2.61
N ILE A 276 -23.60 -5.78 2.25
CA ILE A 276 -24.95 -5.29 1.96
C ILE A 276 -25.52 -5.97 0.70
N PHE A 277 -24.72 -6.12 -0.37
CA PHE A 277 -25.16 -6.88 -1.56
C PHE A 277 -25.49 -8.33 -1.21
N LEU A 278 -24.66 -8.99 -0.41
CA LEU A 278 -24.91 -10.35 0.05
C LEU A 278 -26.18 -10.46 0.91
N MET A 279 -26.41 -9.49 1.79
CA MET A 279 -27.65 -9.42 2.59
C MET A 279 -28.89 -9.27 1.70
N ALA A 280 -28.81 -8.45 0.65
CA ALA A 280 -29.89 -8.26 -0.33
C ALA A 280 -30.15 -9.52 -1.17
N LEU A 281 -29.12 -10.30 -1.46
CA LEU A 281 -29.21 -11.59 -2.13
C LEU A 281 -29.66 -12.73 -1.20
N GLY A 282 -29.76 -12.48 0.11
CA GLY A 282 -30.10 -13.50 1.11
C GLY A 282 -28.97 -14.49 1.39
N LEU A 283 -27.72 -14.12 1.10
CA LEU A 283 -26.55 -14.96 1.31
C LEU A 283 -25.88 -14.69 2.67
N PRO A 284 -25.27 -15.71 3.30
CA PRO A 284 -24.45 -15.51 4.48
C PRO A 284 -23.21 -14.66 4.13
N LEU A 285 -22.74 -13.90 5.13
CA LEU A 285 -21.52 -13.08 4.97
C LEU A 285 -20.25 -13.93 5.12
N PRO A 286 -19.11 -13.48 4.58
CA PRO A 286 -17.82 -14.12 4.83
C PRO A 286 -17.50 -14.08 6.33
N LYS A 287 -16.70 -15.04 6.81
CA LYS A 287 -16.35 -15.11 8.23
C LYS A 287 -15.42 -13.97 8.63
N GLN A 288 -14.44 -13.63 7.76
CA GLN A 288 -13.44 -12.64 8.06
C GLN A 288 -12.98 -11.87 6.81
N VAL A 289 -12.78 -10.57 6.98
CA VAL A 289 -12.11 -9.67 6.02
C VAL A 289 -10.88 -9.07 6.70
N PHE A 290 -9.71 -9.32 6.16
CA PHE A 290 -8.46 -8.76 6.65
C PHE A 290 -7.97 -7.67 5.71
N GLY A 291 -7.94 -6.44 6.21
CA GLY A 291 -7.41 -5.27 5.51
C GLY A 291 -5.93 -5.11 5.79
N HIS A 292 -5.06 -5.68 4.94
CA HIS A 292 -3.63 -5.59 5.12
C HIS A 292 -3.10 -4.17 4.87
N PRO A 293 -1.99 -3.77 5.52
CA PRO A 293 -1.34 -2.47 5.32
C PRO A 293 -0.64 -2.39 3.95
N TRP A 294 -0.15 -1.20 3.61
CA TRP A 294 0.62 -0.96 2.40
C TRP A 294 2.09 -1.33 2.55
N LEU A 295 2.68 -1.77 1.45
CA LEU A 295 4.12 -1.86 1.30
C LEU A 295 4.61 -0.58 0.62
N LEU A 296 5.43 0.19 1.34
CA LEU A 296 5.96 1.48 0.92
C LEU A 296 7.40 1.33 0.43
N GLN A 297 7.82 2.23 -0.46
CA GLN A 297 9.24 2.40 -0.80
C GLN A 297 9.72 3.77 -0.30
N GLY A 298 10.80 3.77 0.51
CA GLY A 298 11.25 4.99 1.17
C GLY A 298 10.14 5.58 2.04
N ASP A 299 9.89 6.87 1.91
CA ASP A 299 8.93 7.65 2.72
C ASP A 299 7.53 7.67 2.15
N GLY A 300 7.23 6.92 1.07
CA GLY A 300 5.94 7.07 0.44
C GLY A 300 5.39 5.88 -0.32
N LYS A 301 4.10 6.00 -0.67
CA LYS A 301 3.41 5.03 -1.52
C LYS A 301 4.05 4.97 -2.90
N MET A 302 4.28 3.75 -3.41
CA MET A 302 4.76 3.53 -4.77
C MET A 302 3.82 4.13 -5.80
N SER A 303 4.37 4.90 -6.74
CA SER A 303 3.62 5.51 -7.83
C SER A 303 4.46 5.56 -9.09
N LYS A 304 3.87 5.14 -10.23
CA LYS A 304 4.54 5.19 -11.54
C LYS A 304 4.99 6.61 -11.91
N SER A 305 4.21 7.63 -11.54
CA SER A 305 4.56 9.03 -11.78
C SER A 305 5.75 9.54 -10.95
N LYS A 306 6.09 8.87 -9.86
CA LYS A 306 7.25 9.20 -9.02
C LYS A 306 8.51 8.38 -9.37
N GLY A 307 8.40 7.42 -10.30
CA GLY A 307 9.52 6.55 -10.68
C GLY A 307 10.01 5.61 -9.56
N ASN A 308 9.26 5.49 -8.44
CA ASN A 308 9.65 4.73 -7.27
C ASN A 308 8.93 3.37 -7.19
N VAL A 309 8.64 2.73 -8.32
CA VAL A 309 7.92 1.44 -8.34
C VAL A 309 8.90 0.29 -8.42
N LEU A 310 8.76 -0.67 -7.51
CA LEU A 310 9.46 -1.95 -7.55
C LEU A 310 8.55 -3.03 -8.14
N TYR A 311 9.10 -3.84 -9.04
CA TYR A 311 8.40 -4.95 -9.68
C TYR A 311 8.95 -6.30 -9.22
N ALA A 312 8.07 -7.27 -9.03
CA ALA A 312 8.45 -8.57 -8.50
C ALA A 312 9.44 -9.33 -9.40
N ASP A 313 9.28 -9.27 -10.72
CA ASP A 313 10.17 -9.94 -11.66
C ASP A 313 11.60 -9.36 -11.60
N GLU A 314 11.75 -8.06 -11.50
CA GLU A 314 13.07 -7.42 -11.30
C GLU A 314 13.71 -7.87 -9.99
N LEU A 315 12.94 -7.91 -8.90
CA LEU A 315 13.44 -8.37 -7.60
C LEU A 315 13.83 -9.85 -7.64
N VAL A 316 13.06 -10.68 -8.34
CA VAL A 316 13.37 -12.12 -8.52
C VAL A 316 14.68 -12.32 -9.28
N ASP A 317 14.98 -11.49 -10.28
CA ASP A 317 16.25 -11.56 -11.04
C ASP A 317 17.47 -11.28 -10.15
N PHE A 318 17.33 -10.39 -9.13
CA PHE A 318 18.39 -10.10 -8.18
C PHE A 318 18.51 -11.13 -7.05
N PHE A 319 17.38 -11.54 -6.49
CA PHE A 319 17.35 -12.24 -5.19
C PHE A 319 16.82 -13.68 -5.26
N GLY A 320 16.09 -14.03 -6.31
CA GLY A 320 15.35 -15.28 -6.41
C GLY A 320 13.97 -15.21 -5.73
N VAL A 321 13.09 -16.13 -6.13
CA VAL A 321 11.66 -16.11 -5.72
C VAL A 321 11.49 -16.17 -4.20
N ASP A 322 12.10 -17.12 -3.54
CA ASP A 322 11.91 -17.34 -2.10
C ASP A 322 12.47 -16.19 -1.25
N ALA A 323 13.56 -15.54 -1.70
CA ALA A 323 14.06 -14.36 -1.02
C ALA A 323 13.07 -13.18 -1.15
N VAL A 324 12.47 -12.96 -2.32
CA VAL A 324 11.44 -11.93 -2.49
C VAL A 324 10.20 -12.26 -1.65
N ARG A 325 9.76 -13.53 -1.59
CA ARG A 325 8.68 -13.98 -0.70
C ARG A 325 9.02 -13.66 0.77
N TYR A 326 10.25 -13.97 1.19
CA TYR A 326 10.73 -13.64 2.54
C TYR A 326 10.60 -12.15 2.84
N PHE A 327 11.08 -11.27 1.94
CA PHE A 327 11.04 -9.82 2.17
C PHE A 327 9.62 -9.30 2.33
N VAL A 328 8.73 -9.62 1.40
CA VAL A 328 7.36 -9.10 1.44
C VAL A 328 6.53 -9.66 2.59
N LEU A 329 6.85 -10.87 3.08
CA LEU A 329 6.15 -11.46 4.21
C LEU A 329 6.73 -11.01 5.55
N HIS A 330 8.06 -10.87 5.66
CA HIS A 330 8.75 -10.55 6.89
C HIS A 330 8.69 -9.06 7.25
N GLU A 331 8.81 -8.16 6.25
CA GLU A 331 8.86 -6.71 6.47
C GLU A 331 7.47 -6.05 6.58
N MET A 332 6.41 -6.84 6.59
CA MET A 332 5.03 -6.36 6.70
C MET A 332 4.46 -6.58 8.10
N PRO A 333 4.39 -5.54 8.94
CA PRO A 333 3.70 -5.61 10.23
C PRO A 333 2.21 -5.93 10.06
N PHE A 334 1.58 -6.45 11.11
CA PHE A 334 0.15 -6.83 11.07
C PHE A 334 -0.78 -5.65 10.76
N GLU A 335 -0.48 -4.45 11.25
CA GLU A 335 -1.41 -3.30 11.24
C GLU A 335 -0.82 -2.05 10.58
N ASN A 336 0.48 -1.84 10.73
CA ASN A 336 1.17 -0.67 10.21
C ASN A 336 1.76 -0.93 8.83
N ASP A 337 1.97 0.12 8.05
CA ASP A 337 2.61 0.02 6.75
C ASP A 337 4.05 -0.48 6.88
N GLY A 338 4.44 -1.36 5.98
CA GLY A 338 5.81 -1.85 5.88
C GLY A 338 6.62 -1.02 4.89
N VAL A 339 7.93 -1.05 5.03
CA VAL A 339 8.86 -0.36 4.12
C VAL A 339 9.80 -1.38 3.49
N ILE A 340 10.03 -1.26 2.19
CA ILE A 340 11.00 -2.06 1.44
C ILE A 340 11.96 -1.13 0.69
N SER A 341 13.25 -1.47 0.71
CA SER A 341 14.29 -0.80 -0.07
C SER A 341 15.31 -1.82 -0.55
N TRP A 342 16.10 -1.45 -1.55
CA TRP A 342 17.18 -2.29 -2.04
C TRP A 342 18.19 -2.62 -0.95
N GLU A 343 18.55 -1.63 -0.12
CA GLU A 343 19.48 -1.79 1.00
C GLU A 343 18.94 -2.78 2.03
N LEU A 344 17.67 -2.63 2.42
CA LEU A 344 17.04 -3.53 3.38
C LEU A 344 16.98 -4.97 2.84
N MET A 345 16.64 -5.15 1.56
CA MET A 345 16.59 -6.47 0.94
C MET A 345 17.96 -7.15 0.90
N VAL A 346 19.04 -6.41 0.56
CA VAL A 346 20.42 -6.94 0.60
C VAL A 346 20.84 -7.26 2.02
N GLU A 347 20.50 -6.41 2.99
CA GLU A 347 20.77 -6.67 4.41
C GLU A 347 20.09 -7.94 4.88
N ARG A 348 18.80 -8.12 4.60
CA ARG A 348 18.04 -9.33 4.97
C ARG A 348 18.56 -10.58 4.28
N LEU A 349 18.86 -10.48 2.98
CA LEU A 349 19.47 -11.60 2.26
C LEU A 349 20.78 -12.04 2.94
N ASN A 350 21.64 -11.09 3.25
CA ASN A 350 22.95 -11.38 3.81
C ASN A 350 22.89 -11.89 5.26
N SER A 351 22.09 -11.21 6.12
CA SER A 351 22.04 -11.51 7.56
C SER A 351 21.15 -12.70 7.88
N ASP A 352 19.94 -12.74 7.34
CA ASP A 352 18.94 -13.74 7.72
C ASP A 352 19.02 -14.97 6.82
N LEU A 353 18.99 -14.78 5.50
CA LEU A 353 18.91 -15.90 4.57
C LEU A 353 20.28 -16.58 4.35
N ALA A 354 21.31 -15.81 4.01
CA ALA A 354 22.64 -16.40 3.76
C ALA A 354 23.37 -16.78 5.05
N ASN A 355 23.39 -15.88 6.04
CA ASN A 355 24.19 -16.11 7.26
C ASN A 355 23.46 -16.99 8.29
N THR A 356 22.23 -16.59 8.69
CA THR A 356 21.50 -17.34 9.73
C THR A 356 21.03 -18.70 9.23
N LEU A 357 20.42 -18.79 8.04
CA LEU A 357 19.84 -20.03 7.51
C LEU A 357 20.82 -20.80 6.62
N GLY A 358 21.32 -20.19 5.55
CA GLY A 358 22.16 -20.86 4.54
C GLY A 358 23.45 -21.41 5.15
N ASN A 359 24.15 -20.60 5.95
CA ASN A 359 25.36 -21.03 6.63
C ASN A 359 25.12 -22.12 7.68
N LEU A 360 23.98 -22.08 8.39
CA LEU A 360 23.59 -23.11 9.34
C LEU A 360 23.45 -24.49 8.66
N VAL A 361 22.70 -24.55 7.56
CA VAL A 361 22.52 -25.78 6.78
C VAL A 361 23.86 -26.29 6.23
N ASN A 362 24.63 -25.39 5.59
CA ASN A 362 25.94 -25.74 5.03
C ASN A 362 26.90 -26.28 6.08
N ARG A 363 27.04 -25.63 7.24
CA ARG A 363 27.90 -26.09 8.35
C ARG A 363 27.46 -27.43 8.86
N THR A 364 26.17 -27.68 9.04
CA THR A 364 25.64 -28.94 9.55
C THR A 364 25.92 -30.09 8.57
N VAL A 365 25.64 -29.91 7.28
CA VAL A 365 25.96 -30.91 6.24
C VAL A 365 27.46 -31.17 6.16
N SER A 366 28.28 -30.10 6.14
CA SER A 366 29.74 -30.24 6.05
C SER A 366 30.36 -30.95 7.26
N MET A 367 29.89 -30.67 8.48
CA MET A 367 30.34 -31.35 9.68
C MET A 367 29.92 -32.81 9.70
N THR A 368 28.70 -33.14 9.28
CA THR A 368 28.20 -34.52 9.17
C THR A 368 29.01 -35.31 8.18
N ASN A 369 29.32 -34.78 7.01
CA ASN A 369 30.19 -35.41 6.04
C ASN A 369 31.61 -35.63 6.59
N LYS A 370 32.19 -34.57 7.17
CA LYS A 370 33.57 -34.59 7.64
C LYS A 370 33.80 -35.58 8.78
N TYR A 371 32.87 -35.70 9.72
CA TYR A 371 33.10 -36.49 10.94
C TYR A 371 32.47 -37.88 10.88
N PHE A 372 31.41 -38.06 10.08
CA PHE A 372 30.62 -39.30 10.02
C PHE A 372 30.37 -39.84 8.60
N GLY A 373 31.02 -39.28 7.57
CA GLY A 373 30.85 -39.77 6.20
C GLY A 373 29.43 -39.59 5.67
N GLY A 374 28.72 -38.58 6.14
CA GLY A 374 27.38 -38.17 5.66
C GLY A 374 26.21 -38.82 6.39
N THR A 375 26.44 -39.69 7.40
CA THR A 375 25.35 -40.35 8.12
C THR A 375 25.53 -40.25 9.62
N VAL A 376 24.49 -39.78 10.30
CA VAL A 376 24.40 -39.69 11.76
C VAL A 376 23.11 -40.30 12.28
N THR A 377 23.16 -40.80 13.50
CA THR A 377 22.03 -41.37 14.24
C THR A 377 22.03 -40.81 15.67
N ASN A 378 20.89 -40.93 16.34
CA ASN A 378 20.81 -40.52 17.75
C ASN A 378 21.51 -41.57 18.65
N LYS A 379 22.61 -41.16 19.28
CA LYS A 379 23.33 -42.00 20.27
C LYS A 379 22.83 -41.81 21.69
N GLY A 380 21.93 -40.84 21.92
CA GLY A 380 21.34 -40.60 23.24
C GLY A 380 22.30 -40.02 24.30
N VAL A 381 23.46 -39.53 23.91
CA VAL A 381 24.42 -38.88 24.82
C VAL A 381 24.05 -37.40 24.95
N THR A 382 23.22 -37.08 25.95
CA THR A 382 22.59 -35.75 26.13
C THR A 382 23.23 -34.94 27.26
N GLU A 383 23.17 -33.64 27.13
CA GLU A 383 23.52 -32.61 28.11
C GLU A 383 22.38 -31.62 28.27
N GLU A 384 22.47 -30.71 29.26
CA GLU A 384 21.38 -29.71 29.54
C GLU A 384 21.04 -28.85 28.32
N VAL A 385 22.03 -28.46 27.52
CA VAL A 385 21.87 -27.65 26.31
C VAL A 385 20.99 -28.33 25.23
N ASP A 386 20.92 -29.66 25.22
CA ASP A 386 20.05 -30.40 24.29
C ASP A 386 18.58 -30.29 24.65
N ALA A 387 18.30 -30.27 25.97
CA ALA A 387 16.94 -30.12 26.46
C ALA A 387 16.36 -28.74 26.08
N ASP A 388 17.18 -27.69 26.14
CA ASP A 388 16.79 -26.34 25.73
C ASP A 388 16.52 -26.27 24.20
N LEU A 389 17.41 -26.79 23.35
CA LEU A 389 17.18 -26.87 21.91
C LEU A 389 15.90 -27.65 21.58
N LYS A 390 15.70 -28.80 22.25
CA LYS A 390 14.52 -29.63 22.07
C LYS A 390 13.25 -28.86 22.44
N ALA A 391 13.24 -28.18 23.59
CA ALA A 391 12.09 -27.39 24.04
C ALA A 391 11.74 -26.29 23.04
N VAL A 392 12.72 -25.56 22.50
CA VAL A 392 12.49 -24.56 21.45
C VAL A 392 11.94 -25.20 20.18
N THR A 393 12.50 -26.33 19.75
CA THR A 393 12.06 -27.06 18.54
C THR A 393 10.61 -27.52 18.66
N GLU A 394 10.22 -28.06 19.82
CA GLU A 394 8.85 -28.54 20.08
C GLU A 394 7.84 -27.39 20.25
N ASN A 395 8.26 -26.26 20.79
CA ASN A 395 7.39 -25.11 21.01
C ASN A 395 7.19 -24.22 19.76
N THR A 396 8.14 -24.18 18.83
CA THR A 396 8.07 -23.34 17.64
C THR A 396 6.80 -23.57 16.80
N PRO A 397 6.38 -24.82 16.51
CA PRO A 397 5.11 -25.05 15.78
C PRO A 397 3.89 -24.45 16.48
N VAL A 398 3.84 -24.51 17.82
CA VAL A 398 2.73 -23.97 18.63
C VAL A 398 2.68 -22.43 18.52
N LEU A 399 3.85 -21.79 18.56
CA LEU A 399 3.95 -20.34 18.40
C LEU A 399 3.57 -19.92 16.97
N VAL A 400 4.03 -20.64 15.96
CA VAL A 400 3.69 -20.39 14.55
C VAL A 400 2.19 -20.56 14.35
N GLU A 401 1.56 -21.62 14.84
CA GLU A 401 0.13 -21.84 14.74
C GLU A 401 -0.66 -20.67 15.32
N LYS A 402 -0.33 -20.26 16.55
CA LYS A 402 -0.96 -19.11 17.19
C LYS A 402 -0.86 -17.84 16.34
N LYS A 403 0.34 -17.53 15.80
CA LYS A 403 0.55 -16.36 14.97
C LYS A 403 -0.21 -16.42 13.63
N MET A 404 -0.24 -17.60 13.01
CA MET A 404 -0.96 -17.81 11.75
C MET A 404 -2.49 -17.72 11.94
N ASP A 405 -3.02 -18.20 13.04
CA ASP A 405 -4.46 -18.08 13.35
C ASP A 405 -4.87 -16.62 13.64
N GLU A 406 -3.92 -15.80 14.12
CA GLU A 406 -4.08 -14.36 14.29
C GLU A 406 -3.77 -13.57 13.00
N LEU A 407 -3.45 -14.20 11.87
CA LEU A 407 -3.00 -13.61 10.59
C LEU A 407 -1.70 -12.78 10.71
N ARG A 408 -0.89 -13.04 11.73
CA ARG A 408 0.41 -12.40 12.00
C ARG A 408 1.55 -13.13 11.31
N VAL A 409 1.55 -13.11 9.99
CA VAL A 409 2.47 -13.90 9.16
C VAL A 409 3.93 -13.54 9.39
N ALA A 410 4.26 -12.25 9.48
CA ALA A 410 5.62 -11.79 9.78
C ALA A 410 6.12 -12.29 11.15
N ASP A 411 5.24 -12.27 12.16
CA ASP A 411 5.56 -12.78 13.49
C ASP A 411 5.78 -14.30 13.47
N ALA A 412 4.98 -15.04 12.69
CA ALA A 412 5.14 -16.49 12.51
C ALA A 412 6.50 -16.83 11.89
N MET A 413 6.92 -16.09 10.85
CA MET A 413 8.26 -16.24 10.26
C MET A 413 9.36 -15.94 11.26
N THR A 414 9.19 -14.91 12.08
CA THR A 414 10.15 -14.56 13.14
C THR A 414 10.34 -15.72 14.12
N GLU A 415 9.28 -16.43 14.51
CA GLU A 415 9.39 -17.61 15.39
C GLU A 415 10.19 -18.76 14.73
N ILE A 416 10.01 -18.98 13.43
CA ILE A 416 10.81 -19.99 12.69
C ILE A 416 12.28 -19.58 12.67
N PHE A 417 12.60 -18.32 12.39
CA PHE A 417 13.98 -17.83 12.37
C PHE A 417 14.62 -17.82 13.77
N ASN A 418 13.83 -17.64 14.83
CA ASN A 418 14.30 -17.81 16.20
C ASN A 418 14.80 -19.25 16.46
N LEU A 419 14.14 -20.27 15.92
CA LEU A 419 14.62 -21.65 15.97
C LEU A 419 15.96 -21.81 15.24
N PHE A 420 16.13 -21.23 14.05
CA PHE A 420 17.42 -21.29 13.33
C PHE A 420 18.53 -20.54 14.08
N LYS A 421 18.23 -19.41 14.69
CA LYS A 421 19.17 -18.69 15.58
C LYS A 421 19.54 -19.54 16.79
N ARG A 422 18.58 -20.26 17.39
CA ARG A 422 18.84 -21.19 18.49
C ARG A 422 19.74 -22.35 18.03
N CYS A 423 19.55 -22.89 16.83
CA CYS A 423 20.43 -23.92 16.26
C CYS A 423 21.87 -23.40 16.08
N ASN A 424 22.07 -22.19 15.57
CA ASN A 424 23.39 -21.58 15.47
C ASN A 424 24.05 -21.43 16.84
N LYS A 425 23.32 -20.93 17.83
CA LYS A 425 23.82 -20.83 19.21
C LYS A 425 24.18 -22.19 19.80
N TYR A 426 23.40 -23.23 19.51
CA TYR A 426 23.69 -24.59 19.95
C TYR A 426 24.99 -25.13 19.36
N ILE A 427 25.33 -24.81 18.10
CA ILE A 427 26.64 -25.15 17.51
C ILE A 427 27.77 -24.48 18.31
N ASP A 428 27.63 -23.23 18.70
CA ASP A 428 28.66 -22.49 19.44
C ASP A 428 28.80 -22.99 20.89
N GLU A 429 27.70 -23.38 21.53
CA GLU A 429 27.70 -23.96 22.89
C GLU A 429 28.31 -25.37 22.94
N THR A 430 28.00 -26.21 21.96
CA THR A 430 28.47 -27.61 21.92
C THR A 430 29.84 -27.79 21.29
N MET A 431 30.31 -26.78 20.55
CA MET A 431 31.62 -26.77 19.88
C MET A 431 31.97 -28.13 19.18
N PRO A 432 31.23 -28.55 18.13
CA PRO A 432 31.44 -29.85 17.46
C PRO A 432 32.88 -30.09 17.02
N TRP A 433 33.59 -29.05 16.63
CA TRP A 433 35.00 -29.11 16.23
C TRP A 433 35.95 -29.43 17.40
N ALA A 434 35.54 -29.14 18.64
CA ALA A 434 36.28 -29.52 19.83
C ALA A 434 35.96 -30.98 20.24
N LEU A 435 34.68 -31.38 20.17
CA LEU A 435 34.26 -32.77 20.40
C LEU A 435 34.93 -33.74 19.43
N ALA A 436 35.09 -33.35 18.18
CA ALA A 436 35.72 -34.16 17.14
C ALA A 436 37.23 -34.49 17.37
N LYS A 437 37.89 -33.82 18.31
CA LYS A 437 39.28 -34.07 18.67
C LYS A 437 39.46 -35.19 19.70
N ASP A 438 38.37 -35.65 20.31
CA ASP A 438 38.37 -36.66 21.37
C ASP A 438 37.51 -37.85 20.94
N GLU A 439 38.11 -38.96 20.63
CA GLU A 439 37.41 -40.19 20.20
C GLU A 439 36.40 -40.69 21.24
N ALA A 440 36.64 -40.43 22.54
CA ALA A 440 35.69 -40.78 23.58
C ALA A 440 34.40 -39.94 23.56
N LYS A 441 34.39 -38.83 22.84
CA LYS A 441 33.24 -37.93 22.68
C LYS A 441 32.51 -38.08 21.34
N LYS A 442 32.85 -39.10 20.57
CA LYS A 442 32.29 -39.35 19.23
C LYS A 442 30.78 -39.53 19.26
N ASP A 443 30.25 -40.32 20.20
CA ASP A 443 28.80 -40.52 20.38
C ASP A 443 28.10 -39.23 20.80
N ARG A 444 28.76 -38.38 21.59
CA ARG A 444 28.24 -37.03 21.91
C ARG A 444 28.18 -36.15 20.69
N LEU A 445 29.22 -36.12 19.89
CA LEU A 445 29.27 -35.35 18.64
C LEU A 445 28.19 -35.82 17.65
N GLU A 446 27.99 -37.14 17.52
CA GLU A 446 26.93 -37.67 16.66
C GLU A 446 25.54 -37.27 17.13
N THR A 447 25.28 -37.31 18.45
CA THR A 447 24.03 -36.80 19.05
C THR A 447 23.81 -35.31 18.77
N VAL A 448 24.87 -34.49 18.88
CA VAL A 448 24.79 -33.05 18.56
C VAL A 448 24.37 -32.79 17.12
N LEU A 449 25.02 -33.47 16.16
CA LEU A 449 24.70 -33.32 14.74
C LEU A 449 23.31 -33.85 14.40
N TRP A 450 22.88 -34.95 15.02
CA TRP A 450 21.52 -35.46 14.90
C TRP A 450 20.49 -34.44 15.38
N ASN A 451 20.68 -33.88 16.55
CA ASN A 451 19.78 -32.85 17.12
C ASN A 451 19.66 -31.61 16.22
N LEU A 452 20.78 -31.16 15.64
CA LEU A 452 20.79 -30.07 14.66
C LEU A 452 19.96 -30.40 13.43
N ILE A 453 20.18 -31.58 12.83
CA ILE A 453 19.44 -32.01 11.64
C ILE A 453 17.93 -32.05 11.93
N GLN A 454 17.54 -32.65 13.07
CA GLN A 454 16.11 -32.71 13.44
C GLN A 454 15.50 -31.33 13.67
N SER A 455 16.20 -30.45 14.37
CA SER A 455 15.71 -29.09 14.67
C SER A 455 15.62 -28.22 13.41
N ILE A 456 16.64 -28.27 12.53
CA ILE A 456 16.63 -27.55 11.26
C ILE A 456 15.53 -28.09 10.35
N SER A 457 15.35 -29.41 10.27
CA SER A 457 14.29 -30.04 9.49
C SER A 457 12.88 -29.65 9.99
N ALA A 458 12.70 -29.54 11.31
CA ALA A 458 11.44 -29.07 11.89
C ALA A 458 11.15 -27.61 11.46
N GLY A 459 12.14 -26.73 11.54
CA GLY A 459 12.02 -25.35 11.05
C GLY A 459 11.78 -25.28 9.54
N ALA A 460 12.46 -26.11 8.75
CA ALA A 460 12.28 -26.18 7.30
C ALA A 460 10.86 -26.59 6.90
N ARG A 461 10.26 -27.57 7.58
CA ARG A 461 8.86 -27.96 7.33
C ARG A 461 7.87 -26.83 7.62
N LEU A 462 8.11 -26.04 8.67
CA LEU A 462 7.29 -24.86 8.95
C LEU A 462 7.51 -23.76 7.90
N LEU A 463 8.73 -23.66 7.35
CA LEU A 463 9.08 -22.66 6.33
C LEU A 463 8.42 -22.92 4.97
N GLU A 464 7.94 -24.15 4.70
CA GLU A 464 7.33 -24.56 3.42
C GLU A 464 6.18 -23.64 2.98
N SER A 465 5.38 -23.15 3.94
CA SER A 465 4.27 -22.25 3.64
C SER A 465 4.73 -20.87 3.15
N PHE A 466 5.92 -20.44 3.49
CA PHE A 466 6.46 -19.11 3.22
C PHE A 466 7.50 -19.12 2.09
N MET A 467 8.41 -20.10 2.12
CA MET A 467 9.55 -20.27 1.21
C MET A 467 9.64 -21.73 0.73
N PRO A 468 8.71 -22.14 -0.15
CA PRO A 468 8.52 -23.57 -0.49
C PRO A 468 9.76 -24.22 -1.11
N GLU A 469 10.46 -23.54 -2.04
CA GLU A 469 11.64 -24.10 -2.70
C GLU A 469 12.82 -24.23 -1.72
N THR A 470 12.99 -23.24 -0.84
CA THR A 470 14.04 -23.27 0.19
C THR A 470 13.80 -24.40 1.19
N SER A 471 12.55 -24.60 1.61
CA SER A 471 12.17 -25.71 2.47
C SER A 471 12.53 -27.05 1.84
N GLU A 472 12.13 -27.29 0.60
CA GLU A 472 12.43 -28.50 -0.16
C GLU A 472 13.95 -28.76 -0.24
N LYS A 473 14.74 -27.73 -0.60
CA LYS A 473 16.20 -27.80 -0.70
C LYS A 473 16.86 -28.13 0.64
N ILE A 474 16.38 -27.55 1.74
CA ILE A 474 16.91 -27.84 3.08
C ILE A 474 16.64 -29.30 3.44
N LEU A 475 15.41 -29.76 3.30
CA LEU A 475 15.02 -31.13 3.64
C LEU A 475 15.76 -32.17 2.78
N ALA A 476 15.93 -31.89 1.49
CA ALA A 476 16.72 -32.74 0.58
C ALA A 476 18.19 -32.82 1.01
N GLN A 477 18.80 -31.70 1.44
CA GLN A 477 20.19 -31.67 1.87
C GLN A 477 20.43 -32.42 3.20
N LEU A 478 19.47 -32.36 4.12
CA LEU A 478 19.57 -32.97 5.44
C LEU A 478 19.18 -34.45 5.47
N GLY A 479 18.31 -34.93 4.56
CA GLY A 479 17.97 -36.31 4.29
C GLY A 479 17.67 -37.18 5.53
N ASP A 480 17.07 -36.58 6.56
CA ASP A 480 16.74 -37.24 7.84
C ASP A 480 17.94 -37.98 8.50
N GLY A 481 19.10 -37.31 8.51
CA GLY A 481 20.35 -37.82 9.04
C GLY A 481 21.27 -38.46 8.00
N HIS A 482 20.83 -38.51 6.75
CA HIS A 482 21.62 -38.94 5.57
C HIS A 482 21.85 -37.72 4.67
N VAL A 483 22.81 -36.88 5.02
CA VAL A 483 23.04 -35.63 4.32
C VAL A 483 23.66 -35.84 2.94
N VAL A 484 23.41 -34.89 2.03
CA VAL A 484 24.03 -34.86 0.70
C VAL A 484 25.56 -34.79 0.81
N GLU A 485 26.29 -35.41 -0.13
CA GLU A 485 27.76 -35.39 -0.15
C GLU A 485 28.33 -33.96 -0.25
N LYS A 486 27.72 -33.12 -1.07
CA LYS A 486 28.13 -31.74 -1.27
C LYS A 486 26.96 -30.81 -1.01
N PRO A 487 27.04 -29.90 -0.01
CA PRO A 487 25.97 -28.97 0.25
C PRO A 487 25.82 -27.96 -0.89
N GLU A 488 24.57 -27.65 -1.23
CA GLU A 488 24.20 -26.54 -2.13
C GLU A 488 24.14 -25.25 -1.33
N ILE A 489 24.65 -24.17 -1.91
CA ILE A 489 24.51 -22.81 -1.33
C ILE A 489 23.07 -22.35 -1.58
N LEU A 490 22.29 -22.20 -0.49
CA LEU A 490 20.90 -21.77 -0.58
C LEU A 490 20.76 -20.31 -1.01
N PHE A 491 21.60 -19.43 -0.46
CA PHE A 491 21.61 -18.00 -0.74
C PHE A 491 23.05 -17.49 -0.84
N GLN A 492 23.35 -16.79 -1.93
CA GLN A 492 24.63 -16.10 -2.09
C GLN A 492 24.53 -14.71 -1.45
N ARG A 493 25.62 -14.26 -0.83
CA ARG A 493 25.73 -12.89 -0.35
C ARG A 493 25.89 -11.93 -1.52
N LEU A 494 25.25 -10.77 -1.42
CA LEU A 494 25.35 -9.71 -2.41
C LEU A 494 26.06 -8.49 -1.81
N ASP A 495 26.83 -7.80 -2.64
CA ASP A 495 27.38 -6.48 -2.32
C ASP A 495 26.34 -5.41 -2.67
N ILE A 496 26.04 -4.56 -1.72
CA ILE A 496 25.02 -3.49 -1.90
C ILE A 496 25.40 -2.53 -3.01
N ASN A 497 26.69 -2.18 -3.15
CA ASN A 497 27.12 -1.23 -4.18
C ASN A 497 26.98 -1.83 -5.58
N GLU A 498 27.26 -3.14 -5.74
CA GLU A 498 27.05 -3.84 -7.01
C GLU A 498 25.55 -3.91 -7.37
N VAL A 499 24.68 -4.16 -6.38
CA VAL A 499 23.22 -4.18 -6.59
C VAL A 499 22.73 -2.79 -7.00
N LEU A 500 23.09 -1.73 -6.25
CA LEU A 500 22.66 -0.37 -6.56
C LEU A 500 23.17 0.11 -7.93
N ALA A 501 24.40 -0.23 -8.30
CA ALA A 501 24.92 0.11 -9.63
C ALA A 501 24.09 -0.55 -10.76
N LYS A 502 23.69 -1.82 -10.59
CA LYS A 502 22.82 -2.48 -11.58
C LYS A 502 21.41 -1.89 -11.60
N VAL A 503 20.88 -1.51 -10.44
CA VAL A 503 19.57 -0.83 -10.35
C VAL A 503 19.59 0.50 -11.09
N GLU A 504 20.68 1.28 -10.95
CA GLU A 504 20.87 2.54 -11.65
C GLU A 504 21.00 2.34 -13.18
N GLU A 505 21.62 1.24 -13.62
CA GLU A 505 21.67 0.89 -15.05
C GLU A 505 20.27 0.54 -15.61
N LEU A 506 19.43 -0.16 -14.82
CA LEU A 506 18.09 -0.55 -15.23
C LEU A 506 17.10 0.61 -15.17
N HIS A 507 17.26 1.47 -14.19
CA HIS A 507 16.44 2.65 -13.94
C HIS A 507 17.33 3.89 -13.88
N PRO A 508 17.92 4.32 -15.02
CA PRO A 508 18.70 5.54 -15.03
C PRO A 508 17.83 6.66 -14.44
N PRO A 509 18.41 7.54 -13.59
CA PRO A 509 17.67 8.68 -13.09
C PRO A 509 16.98 9.34 -14.27
N VAL A 510 15.66 9.42 -14.23
CA VAL A 510 14.93 10.28 -15.15
C VAL A 510 15.51 11.66 -14.85
N GLU A 511 16.31 12.21 -15.75
CA GLU A 511 16.52 13.65 -15.73
C GLU A 511 15.10 14.20 -15.71
N GLU A 512 14.67 14.68 -14.55
CA GLU A 512 13.49 15.53 -14.49
C GLU A 512 13.81 16.60 -15.54
N GLU A 513 13.18 16.51 -16.72
CA GLU A 513 12.94 17.72 -17.47
C GLU A 513 12.28 18.60 -16.43
N LYS A 514 13.07 19.49 -15.85
CA LYS A 514 12.53 20.61 -15.13
C LYS A 514 11.59 21.21 -16.17
N GLU A 515 10.29 20.94 -16.04
CA GLU A 515 9.31 21.88 -16.53
C GLU A 515 9.85 23.19 -15.97
N GLU A 516 10.46 23.99 -16.81
CA GLU A 516 10.78 25.37 -16.45
C GLU A 516 9.42 25.93 -16.09
N ASP A 517 9.16 25.93 -14.77
CA ASP A 517 7.98 26.61 -14.26
C ASP A 517 8.18 28.06 -14.72
N GLU A 518 7.43 28.48 -15.74
CA GLU A 518 7.50 29.83 -16.30
C GLU A 518 7.35 30.92 -15.23
N ASN A 519 7.01 30.50 -13.99
CA ASN A 519 6.87 31.34 -12.81
C ASN A 519 8.08 31.33 -11.87
N VAL A 520 9.17 30.61 -12.16
CA VAL A 520 10.39 30.63 -11.35
C VAL A 520 11.23 31.85 -11.73
N ILE A 521 11.45 32.75 -10.78
CA ILE A 521 12.30 33.92 -10.94
C ILE A 521 13.58 33.71 -10.14
N ASP A 522 14.69 33.47 -10.84
CA ASP A 522 16.02 33.44 -10.25
C ASP A 522 16.59 34.84 -10.14
N ILE A 523 16.79 35.34 -8.92
CA ILE A 523 17.47 36.61 -8.66
C ILE A 523 18.93 36.35 -8.22
N GLU A 524 19.84 37.22 -8.62
CA GLU A 524 21.24 37.16 -8.20
C GLU A 524 21.35 37.20 -6.67
N ALA A 525 21.99 36.18 -6.10
CA ALA A 525 22.15 36.07 -4.67
C ALA A 525 23.01 37.20 -4.11
N LYS A 526 22.50 37.89 -3.10
CA LYS A 526 23.27 38.89 -2.34
C LYS A 526 24.15 38.17 -1.31
N PRO A 527 25.24 38.87 -0.83
CA PRO A 527 26.06 38.31 0.24
C PRO A 527 25.23 37.92 1.46
N GLU A 528 25.63 36.85 2.12
CA GLU A 528 25.02 36.41 3.38
C GLU A 528 25.12 37.51 4.44
N ILE A 529 24.07 37.65 5.25
CA ILE A 529 24.02 38.54 6.39
C ILE A 529 23.87 37.72 7.69
N THR A 530 24.34 38.28 8.80
CA THR A 530 24.15 37.65 10.12
C THR A 530 22.76 37.94 10.65
N PHE A 531 22.29 37.14 11.62
CA PHE A 531 21.07 37.40 12.35
C PHE A 531 21.08 38.79 13.05
N GLU A 532 22.27 39.22 13.49
CA GLU A 532 22.48 40.59 14.06
C GLU A 532 22.24 41.67 13.02
N ASP A 533 22.63 41.45 11.76
CA ASP A 533 22.38 42.40 10.67
C ASP A 533 20.89 42.47 10.30
N PHE A 534 20.23 41.33 10.28
CA PHE A 534 18.76 41.28 10.11
C PHE A 534 18.04 41.98 11.25
N GLY A 535 18.47 41.77 12.51
CA GLY A 535 17.91 42.40 13.71
C GLY A 535 18.03 43.94 13.74
N LYS A 536 18.85 44.55 12.87
CA LYS A 536 18.93 46.02 12.69
C LYS A 536 17.77 46.58 11.88
N MET A 537 17.06 45.74 11.13
CA MET A 537 15.89 46.13 10.35
C MET A 537 14.62 45.91 11.16
N GLN A 538 13.71 46.90 11.16
CA GLN A 538 12.43 46.77 11.86
C GLN A 538 11.28 46.82 10.87
N PHE A 539 10.57 45.69 10.80
CA PHE A 539 9.39 45.55 9.95
C PHE A 539 8.14 45.56 10.78
N GLN A 540 7.09 46.29 10.33
CA GLN A 540 5.80 46.33 10.98
C GLN A 540 4.67 46.33 9.95
N VAL A 541 3.49 45.90 10.37
CA VAL A 541 2.26 46.02 9.60
C VAL A 541 1.78 47.49 9.67
N GLY A 542 1.59 48.09 8.51
CA GLY A 542 0.99 49.42 8.38
C GLY A 542 -0.41 49.36 7.77
N GLU A 543 -1.25 50.38 8.03
CA GLU A 543 -2.52 50.59 7.37
C GLU A 543 -2.46 51.92 6.62
N ILE A 544 -2.71 51.89 5.31
CA ILE A 544 -2.72 53.10 4.48
C ILE A 544 -4.03 53.84 4.74
N ILE A 545 -3.94 54.97 5.38
CA ILE A 545 -5.11 55.80 5.76
C ILE A 545 -5.41 56.94 4.77
N ALA A 546 -4.43 57.32 3.96
CA ALA A 546 -4.57 58.26 2.85
C ALA A 546 -3.45 58.00 1.83
N CYS A 547 -3.72 58.26 0.56
CA CYS A 547 -2.73 58.17 -0.51
C CYS A 547 -3.03 59.24 -1.57
N GLU A 548 -1.96 59.84 -2.12
CA GLU A 548 -2.07 60.82 -3.20
C GLU A 548 -0.94 60.68 -4.21
N GLU A 549 -1.15 61.18 -5.39
CA GLU A 549 -0.09 61.23 -6.43
C GLU A 549 0.94 62.30 -6.17
N VAL A 550 2.20 62.01 -6.38
CA VAL A 550 3.29 63.00 -6.30
C VAL A 550 3.32 63.83 -7.58
N LYS A 551 2.88 65.10 -7.50
CA LYS A 551 2.71 66.02 -8.65
C LYS A 551 3.92 66.15 -9.58
N LYS A 552 5.14 65.93 -9.06
CA LYS A 552 6.43 66.03 -9.82
C LYS A 552 6.95 64.69 -10.33
N SER A 553 6.15 63.61 -10.22
CA SER A 553 6.58 62.28 -10.65
C SER A 553 5.44 61.50 -11.34
N LYS A 554 5.79 60.83 -12.42
CA LYS A 554 4.84 59.89 -13.10
C LYS A 554 4.83 58.50 -12.48
N LYS A 555 5.70 58.20 -11.51
CA LYS A 555 5.91 56.86 -10.95
C LYS A 555 5.59 56.75 -9.48
N LEU A 556 5.42 57.86 -8.76
CA LEU A 556 5.36 57.86 -7.29
C LEU A 556 3.95 58.12 -6.77
N LEU A 557 3.59 57.36 -5.76
CA LEU A 557 2.49 57.60 -4.83
C LEU A 557 3.04 57.95 -3.44
N CYS A 558 2.36 58.88 -2.76
CA CYS A 558 2.65 59.30 -1.39
C CYS A 558 1.55 58.79 -0.48
N SER A 559 1.87 57.85 0.39
CA SER A 559 0.94 57.20 1.32
C SER A 559 1.13 57.71 2.76
N GLN A 560 0.05 57.99 3.46
CA GLN A 560 0.06 58.16 4.92
C GLN A 560 -0.26 56.82 5.54
N VAL A 561 0.72 56.24 6.23
CA VAL A 561 0.64 54.88 6.74
C VAL A 561 0.59 54.90 8.26
N LYS A 562 -0.52 54.45 8.83
CA LYS A 562 -0.70 54.29 10.27
C LYS A 562 0.04 53.03 10.74
N ILE A 563 0.95 53.18 11.71
CA ILE A 563 1.76 52.13 12.31
C ILE A 563 1.64 52.30 13.84
N GLY A 564 0.84 51.46 14.48
CA GLY A 564 0.49 51.64 15.88
C GLY A 564 -0.20 53.00 16.13
N SER A 565 0.36 53.82 16.99
CA SER A 565 -0.12 55.19 17.31
C SER A 565 0.48 56.26 16.41
N GLN A 566 1.44 55.92 15.52
CA GLN A 566 2.14 56.86 14.65
C GLN A 566 1.59 56.80 13.23
N VAL A 567 1.74 57.90 12.49
CA VAL A 567 1.52 57.95 11.05
C VAL A 567 2.82 58.39 10.39
N LYS A 568 3.28 57.56 9.43
CA LYS A 568 4.49 57.83 8.64
C LYS A 568 4.11 58.13 7.19
N GLN A 569 4.77 59.14 6.63
CA GLN A 569 4.67 59.44 5.21
C GLN A 569 5.63 58.57 4.43
N ILE A 570 5.14 57.75 3.49
CA ILE A 570 5.96 56.85 2.71
C ILE A 570 5.67 57.10 1.22
N VAL A 571 6.75 57.32 0.47
CA VAL A 571 6.73 57.52 -0.99
C VAL A 571 7.18 56.25 -1.67
N SER A 572 6.39 55.71 -2.59
CA SER A 572 6.62 54.43 -3.24
C SER A 572 6.46 54.54 -4.76
N GLY A 573 7.31 53.80 -5.50
CA GLY A 573 7.38 53.81 -6.97
C GLY A 573 6.33 52.91 -7.64
N ILE A 574 5.12 52.85 -7.16
CA ILE A 574 4.12 51.84 -7.52
C ILE A 574 2.93 52.40 -8.32
N LYS A 575 2.99 53.63 -8.75
CA LYS A 575 1.88 54.31 -9.46
C LYS A 575 1.52 53.62 -10.79
N ALA A 576 2.42 52.85 -11.39
CA ALA A 576 2.09 52.08 -12.59
C ALA A 576 1.17 50.87 -12.32
N HIS A 577 1.15 50.39 -11.07
CA HIS A 577 0.48 49.15 -10.66
C HIS A 577 -0.70 49.39 -9.71
N TYR A 578 -0.77 50.57 -9.05
CA TYR A 578 -1.82 50.93 -8.09
C TYR A 578 -2.27 52.37 -8.27
N THR A 579 -3.55 52.59 -8.12
CA THR A 579 -4.13 53.96 -8.01
C THR A 579 -4.09 54.46 -6.56
N ALA A 580 -4.12 55.77 -6.35
CA ALA A 580 -4.15 56.33 -5.00
C ALA A 580 -5.40 55.88 -4.19
N GLU A 581 -6.53 55.72 -4.86
CA GLU A 581 -7.80 55.28 -4.26
C GLU A 581 -7.70 53.81 -3.80
N GLU A 582 -7.09 52.92 -4.61
CA GLU A 582 -6.92 51.50 -4.28
C GLU A 582 -5.99 51.25 -3.11
N MET A 583 -5.10 52.19 -2.83
CA MET A 583 -4.13 52.07 -1.73
C MET A 583 -4.79 52.26 -0.37
N VAL A 584 -5.82 53.06 -0.27
CA VAL A 584 -6.46 53.42 1.02
C VAL A 584 -7.15 52.19 1.62
N GLY A 585 -6.89 51.93 2.90
CA GLY A 585 -7.41 50.79 3.63
C GLY A 585 -6.59 49.49 3.54
N LYS A 586 -5.58 49.43 2.66
CA LYS A 586 -4.73 48.23 2.56
C LYS A 586 -3.83 48.11 3.78
N LYS A 587 -3.67 46.85 4.25
CA LYS A 587 -2.63 46.45 5.21
C LYS A 587 -1.37 46.10 4.42
N VAL A 588 -0.25 46.66 4.81
CA VAL A 588 1.03 46.53 4.08
C VAL A 588 2.18 46.24 5.03
N MET A 589 3.22 45.58 4.51
CA MET A 589 4.46 45.40 5.24
C MET A 589 5.37 46.59 5.03
N VAL A 590 5.91 47.14 6.12
CA VAL A 590 6.70 48.37 6.12
C VAL A 590 8.01 48.20 6.84
N LEU A 591 9.13 48.57 6.20
CA LEU A 591 10.42 48.79 6.87
C LEU A 591 10.35 50.20 7.52
N VAL A 592 10.24 50.24 8.87
CA VAL A 592 9.85 51.46 9.61
C VAL A 592 11.04 52.26 10.15
N ASN A 593 12.22 51.66 10.23
CA ASN A 593 13.44 52.29 10.75
C ASN A 593 14.47 52.70 9.67
N LEU A 594 14.00 52.78 8.42
CA LEU A 594 14.82 53.30 7.33
C LEU A 594 15.05 54.80 7.52
N LYS A 595 16.28 55.25 7.29
CA LYS A 595 16.63 56.68 7.36
C LYS A 595 15.76 57.48 6.37
N PRO A 596 15.04 58.52 6.84
CA PRO A 596 14.22 59.33 5.95
C PRO A 596 14.97 59.91 4.75
N ALA A 597 14.33 59.83 3.57
CA ALA A 597 14.89 60.35 2.31
C ALA A 597 13.86 61.16 1.52
N LYS A 598 14.29 62.11 0.70
CA LYS A 598 13.41 62.87 -0.19
C LYS A 598 13.35 62.23 -1.57
N LEU A 599 12.17 61.81 -2.02
CA LEU A 599 11.89 61.29 -3.35
C LEU A 599 11.04 62.32 -4.13
N ALA A 600 11.52 62.82 -5.24
CA ALA A 600 10.90 63.94 -6.03
C ALA A 600 10.50 65.13 -5.17
N GLY A 601 11.27 65.42 -4.09
CA GLY A 601 11.02 66.55 -3.18
C GLY A 601 10.09 66.25 -2.01
N VAL A 602 9.46 65.07 -1.95
CA VAL A 602 8.56 64.61 -0.87
C VAL A 602 9.34 63.69 0.07
N LEU A 603 9.20 63.91 1.39
CA LEU A 603 9.90 63.09 2.40
C LEU A 603 9.27 61.71 2.51
N SER A 604 10.09 60.65 2.47
CA SER A 604 9.69 59.27 2.79
C SER A 604 10.35 58.83 4.09
N GLU A 605 9.55 58.32 5.07
CA GLU A 605 10.01 57.97 6.40
C GLU A 605 10.04 56.44 6.63
N GLY A 606 9.99 55.68 5.56
CA GLY A 606 10.03 54.20 5.54
C GLY A 606 9.91 53.68 4.12
N MET A 607 9.73 52.38 3.99
CA MET A 607 9.61 51.70 2.68
C MET A 607 8.50 50.65 2.73
N LEU A 608 7.56 50.68 1.76
CA LEU A 608 6.63 49.59 1.53
C LEU A 608 7.37 48.41 0.86
N LEU A 609 7.09 47.18 1.30
CA LEU A 609 7.64 46.01 0.65
C LEU A 609 6.72 45.53 -0.49
N CYS A 610 7.31 45.27 -1.63
CA CYS A 610 6.66 44.71 -2.81
C CYS A 610 7.46 43.49 -3.31
N ALA A 611 6.74 42.50 -3.85
CA ALA A 611 7.31 41.50 -4.73
C ALA A 611 7.25 42.00 -6.17
N GLU A 612 8.25 41.64 -6.99
CA GLU A 612 8.32 41.98 -8.42
C GLU A 612 8.46 40.68 -9.21
N ASP A 613 7.65 40.50 -10.25
CA ASP A 613 7.75 39.37 -11.16
C ASP A 613 8.77 39.62 -12.32
N ALA A 614 8.97 38.61 -13.18
CA ALA A 614 9.91 38.70 -14.32
C ALA A 614 9.52 39.77 -15.33
N ASP A 615 8.27 40.13 -15.43
CA ASP A 615 7.73 41.17 -16.33
C ASP A 615 7.76 42.56 -15.71
N GLY A 616 8.22 42.70 -14.46
CA GLY A 616 8.30 43.95 -13.72
C GLY A 616 6.97 44.40 -13.10
N ASN A 617 5.99 43.49 -12.95
CA ASN A 617 4.76 43.79 -12.21
C ASN A 617 5.03 43.76 -10.71
N LEU A 618 4.53 44.73 -9.98
CA LEU A 618 4.70 44.87 -8.55
C LEU A 618 3.44 44.47 -7.77
N ALA A 619 3.59 43.64 -6.75
CA ALA A 619 2.55 43.31 -5.79
C ALA A 619 2.95 43.73 -4.37
N LEU A 620 2.06 44.45 -3.66
CA LEU A 620 2.28 44.82 -2.25
C LEU A 620 2.29 43.58 -1.36
N MET A 621 3.30 43.46 -0.50
CA MET A 621 3.34 42.44 0.53
C MET A 621 2.32 42.78 1.63
N THR A 622 1.38 41.87 1.87
CA THR A 622 0.30 42.00 2.84
C THR A 622 0.28 40.81 3.79
N PRO A 623 -0.18 40.98 5.05
CA PRO A 623 -0.38 39.82 5.93
C PRO A 623 -1.56 38.98 5.43
N GLU A 624 -1.39 37.66 5.32
CA GLU A 624 -2.44 36.70 4.93
C GLU A 624 -3.64 36.70 5.87
N LYS A 625 -3.36 36.87 7.18
CA LYS A 625 -4.39 36.93 8.22
C LYS A 625 -4.60 38.38 8.70
N PRO A 626 -5.81 38.75 9.18
CA PRO A 626 -6.04 40.08 9.73
C PRO A 626 -5.08 40.38 10.87
N MET A 627 -4.24 41.42 10.69
CA MET A 627 -3.31 41.91 11.69
C MET A 627 -3.54 43.37 12.00
N PRO A 628 -3.40 43.83 13.27
CA PRO A 628 -3.50 45.23 13.64
C PRO A 628 -2.33 46.03 13.09
N ALA A 629 -2.58 47.32 12.77
CA ALA A 629 -1.50 48.25 12.39
C ALA A 629 -0.52 48.42 13.58
N GLY A 630 0.77 48.24 13.34
CA GLY A 630 1.83 48.26 14.34
C GLY A 630 2.29 46.87 14.79
N ALA A 631 1.66 45.77 14.35
CA ALA A 631 2.15 44.44 14.61
C ALA A 631 3.57 44.26 14.05
N GLU A 632 4.47 43.71 14.86
CA GLU A 632 5.84 43.46 14.46
C GLU A 632 5.90 42.25 13.50
N ILE A 633 6.81 42.32 12.53
CA ILE A 633 7.12 41.26 11.59
C ILE A 633 8.51 40.75 11.95
N CYS A 634 8.59 39.51 12.43
CA CYS A 634 9.83 38.88 12.93
C CYS A 634 10.09 37.54 12.22
#